data_bf297afa89e5d7cedd223e9e0438bb28
#
_entry.id   bf297afa89e5d7cedd223e9e0438bb28
#
_cell.length_a   1.000
_cell.length_b   1.000
_cell.length_c   1.000
_cell.angle_alpha   90.00
_cell.angle_beta   90.00
_cell.angle_gamma   90.00
#
_symmetry.space_group_name_H-M   'P 1'
#
loop_
_entity.id
_entity.type
_entity.pdbx_description
1 polymer ?
#
loop_
_entity_poly.entity_id
_entity_poly.type
_entity_poly.pdbx_seq_one_letter_code
_entity_poly.pdbx_strand_id
1 'polypeptide(L)'
;MASLLPGYEYDIFISYRQKDNKGDRWVSEFVDALKTELESTFKEEISVYFDINPNDGLLETHDVNASLKEKLKCLVFIPIISRTYCDPKSFAWEHEYKAFVEIASQDRFGMKVKLPGGNVSNRVLPVRIHDLDIADIKLFESVLGGVLRSVDFVYKETGVNRQLRSKDDDVIKNLNQILYRDQINKVALAVKDIIESMKATVDPIHVKEKNIQVRESSGKGELLAEDPFQKEAANSKQKTLTRENKPGEQKKVFRTILALVIITILGVSATIGFKIYKKQYAHNILIPEIQKLVENSFIAPSHAFELAFEAEKYIPDDSVLKSLWTEIASTNSLNTQPEGARVFWKDYDNLKDPWKIIGETPIQNYKIPVSYIRIKIEKAGFQTVLLTSHGFYWPEPDTVLKLDSIGVLPENMVRVPSLIAGMNINGLKAYAGKQVGEFFSDRFEVTNKEYKRFVDSGGYNNKAFWNYPVYLEGKEISWEQAMKLFVDRTGKQGPAGWEVGRYPDVEENHPVSGISWYEASAYAAFAGRMLPTIYHWSVIAETFRSMNIIPLCNFNGKSTVPVGSMDGMSSYGIYDLAGNVREWCYNLNGINGESYILGGGWNDPTYSFNDAGTQPSIDRSLSNGFRCIKLLPGDTTFTSLSIPVKRDFRDYREEKPVDDKTFNILLRQYDYDKSPLNAQVFSMEENNIWKVEKVTINAGYNRERFDVYLF
;
A
#
# COMPACT_ATOMS: atom_id res chain seq x y z
N MET A 1 -7.60 -39.58 12.53
CA MET A 1 -7.74 -39.62 11.06
C MET A 1 -6.39 -39.98 10.48
N ALA A 2 -6.33 -40.80 9.45
CA ALA A 2 -5.07 -41.17 8.82
C ALA A 2 -4.64 -40.07 7.83
N SER A 3 -3.33 -39.87 7.66
CA SER A 3 -2.78 -38.94 6.65
C SER A 3 -3.23 -39.31 5.23
N LEU A 4 -3.29 -38.31 4.37
CA LEU A 4 -3.61 -38.46 2.93
C LEU A 4 -2.64 -39.38 2.17
N LEU A 5 -1.43 -39.55 2.69
CA LEU A 5 -0.42 -40.41 2.06
C LEU A 5 -0.06 -41.61 2.94
N PRO A 6 -0.05 -42.84 2.40
CA PRO A 6 0.31 -44.02 3.16
C PRO A 6 1.72 -43.94 3.74
N GLY A 7 1.87 -44.36 5.02
CA GLY A 7 3.14 -44.35 5.74
C GLY A 7 3.40 -43.10 6.56
N TYR A 8 2.44 -42.19 6.60
CA TYR A 8 2.43 -41.01 7.48
C TYR A 8 1.27 -41.07 8.45
N GLU A 9 1.48 -40.57 9.66
CA GLU A 9 0.46 -40.55 10.72
C GLU A 9 -0.46 -39.35 10.58
N TYR A 10 0.12 -38.17 10.30
CA TYR A 10 -0.59 -36.90 10.12
C TYR A 10 -0.16 -36.20 8.83
N ASP A 11 -1.03 -35.36 8.29
CA ASP A 11 -0.65 -34.47 7.18
C ASP A 11 0.16 -33.27 7.69
N ILE A 12 -0.23 -32.73 8.84
CA ILE A 12 0.41 -31.57 9.43
C ILE A 12 0.74 -31.86 10.90
N PHE A 13 1.95 -31.47 11.31
CA PHE A 13 2.36 -31.43 12.72
C PHE A 13 2.67 -29.97 13.09
N ILE A 14 1.99 -29.45 14.14
CA ILE A 14 2.22 -28.10 14.66
C ILE A 14 3.06 -28.18 15.91
N SER A 15 4.28 -27.66 15.83
CA SER A 15 5.25 -27.60 16.92
C SER A 15 5.31 -26.21 17.52
N TYR A 16 5.22 -26.10 18.83
CA TYR A 16 5.26 -24.83 19.53
C TYR A 16 5.77 -24.98 20.96
N ARG A 17 6.14 -23.86 21.56
CA ARG A 17 6.48 -23.83 22.94
C ARG A 17 5.24 -23.59 23.80
N GLN A 18 4.95 -24.43 24.78
CA GLN A 18 3.77 -24.30 25.64
C GLN A 18 3.64 -22.91 26.32
N LYS A 19 4.77 -22.23 26.56
CA LYS A 19 4.80 -20.84 27.04
C LYS A 19 4.12 -19.87 26.09
N ASP A 20 4.20 -20.10 24.77
CA ASP A 20 3.67 -19.23 23.73
C ASP A 20 2.14 -19.36 23.58
N ASN A 21 1.54 -20.38 24.20
CA ASN A 21 0.10 -20.57 24.22
C ASN A 21 -0.53 -20.27 25.61
N LYS A 22 0.27 -19.77 26.57
CA LYS A 22 -0.24 -19.34 27.89
C LYS A 22 -0.85 -17.94 27.79
N GLY A 23 -1.95 -17.72 28.49
CA GLY A 23 -2.69 -16.45 28.49
C GLY A 23 -3.67 -16.37 27.33
N ASP A 24 -3.27 -15.74 26.27
CA ASP A 24 -4.16 -15.40 25.11
C ASP A 24 -4.52 -16.59 24.21
N ARG A 25 -3.97 -17.78 24.46
CA ARG A 25 -4.20 -19.02 23.69
C ARG A 25 -3.97 -18.85 22.17
N TRP A 26 -3.03 -18.01 21.80
CA TRP A 26 -2.76 -17.63 20.41
C TRP A 26 -2.55 -18.83 19.46
N VAL A 27 -1.77 -19.83 19.92
CA VAL A 27 -1.51 -21.02 19.10
C VAL A 27 -2.78 -21.84 18.89
N SER A 28 -3.65 -21.94 19.89
CA SER A 28 -4.95 -22.61 19.76
C SER A 28 -5.84 -21.88 18.73
N GLU A 29 -5.93 -20.56 18.80
CA GLU A 29 -6.69 -19.75 17.83
C GLU A 29 -6.11 -19.88 16.40
N PHE A 30 -4.79 -19.93 16.27
CA PHE A 30 -4.12 -20.17 15.00
C PHE A 30 -4.48 -21.54 14.42
N VAL A 31 -4.48 -22.58 15.21
CA VAL A 31 -4.81 -23.95 14.78
C VAL A 31 -6.27 -24.03 14.34
N ASP A 32 -7.19 -23.45 15.09
CA ASP A 32 -8.62 -23.43 14.77
C ASP A 32 -8.88 -22.67 13.45
N ALA A 33 -8.26 -21.50 13.30
CA ALA A 33 -8.34 -20.72 12.06
C ALA A 33 -7.72 -21.45 10.86
N LEU A 34 -6.57 -22.10 11.04
CA LEU A 34 -5.92 -22.89 10.00
C LEU A 34 -6.76 -24.10 9.59
N LYS A 35 -7.33 -24.84 10.52
CA LYS A 35 -8.24 -25.98 10.21
C LYS A 35 -9.42 -25.52 9.36
N THR A 36 -10.08 -24.42 9.75
CA THR A 36 -11.20 -23.85 8.99
C THR A 36 -10.78 -23.47 7.56
N GLU A 37 -9.60 -22.89 7.40
CA GLU A 37 -9.07 -22.50 6.08
C GLU A 37 -8.68 -23.74 5.24
N LEU A 38 -8.14 -24.78 5.86
CA LEU A 38 -7.81 -26.04 5.18
C LEU A 38 -9.07 -26.76 4.67
N GLU A 39 -10.18 -26.76 5.42
CA GLU A 39 -11.47 -27.30 4.99
C GLU A 39 -11.99 -26.61 3.71
N SER A 40 -11.75 -25.32 3.57
CA SER A 40 -12.11 -24.57 2.35
C SER A 40 -11.12 -24.78 1.20
N THR A 41 -9.88 -25.16 1.49
CA THR A 41 -8.76 -25.25 0.55
C THR A 41 -8.63 -26.63 -0.08
N PHE A 42 -8.95 -27.70 0.65
CA PHE A 42 -8.86 -29.08 0.22
C PHE A 42 -10.24 -29.71 0.06
N LYS A 43 -10.33 -30.73 -0.81
CA LYS A 43 -11.54 -31.56 -0.97
C LYS A 43 -11.57 -32.72 0.04
N GLU A 44 -10.39 -33.15 0.46
CA GLU A 44 -10.19 -34.18 1.46
C GLU A 44 -9.95 -33.57 2.82
N GLU A 45 -10.26 -34.30 3.87
CA GLU A 45 -10.03 -33.88 5.25
C GLU A 45 -8.55 -34.01 5.60
N ILE A 46 -7.96 -32.91 6.08
CA ILE A 46 -6.53 -32.81 6.44
C ILE A 46 -6.35 -33.13 7.92
N SER A 47 -5.52 -34.10 8.21
CA SER A 47 -5.19 -34.50 9.58
C SER A 47 -4.11 -33.58 10.17
N VAL A 48 -4.44 -32.89 11.28
CA VAL A 48 -3.55 -31.94 11.97
C VAL A 48 -3.28 -32.40 13.39
N TYR A 49 -2.02 -32.70 13.69
CA TYR A 49 -1.59 -32.96 15.07
C TYR A 49 -1.29 -31.65 15.80
N PHE A 50 -1.86 -31.52 16.99
CA PHE A 50 -1.66 -30.40 17.91
C PHE A 50 -1.82 -30.90 19.36
N ASP A 51 -0.83 -30.68 20.22
CA ASP A 51 -0.67 -31.36 21.53
C ASP A 51 -1.75 -31.04 22.59
N ILE A 52 -2.56 -29.98 22.38
CA ILE A 52 -3.69 -29.66 23.29
C ILE A 52 -4.98 -30.40 22.90
N ASN A 53 -4.96 -31.20 21.86
CA ASN A 53 -6.15 -31.99 21.52
C ASN A 53 -6.40 -33.10 22.59
N PRO A 54 -7.53 -33.09 23.30
CA PRO A 54 -7.82 -34.08 24.34
C PRO A 54 -7.84 -35.51 23.81
N ASN A 55 -8.03 -35.70 22.51
CA ASN A 55 -8.13 -37.01 21.88
C ASN A 55 -6.77 -37.56 21.38
N ASP A 56 -5.77 -36.68 21.19
CA ASP A 56 -4.47 -37.04 20.59
C ASP A 56 -3.28 -36.71 21.49
N GLY A 57 -3.51 -36.09 22.64
CA GLY A 57 -2.48 -35.71 23.64
C GLY A 57 -1.73 -36.92 24.20
N LEU A 58 -0.43 -36.72 24.47
CA LEU A 58 0.39 -37.73 25.18
C LEU A 58 0.05 -37.76 26.66
N LEU A 59 -0.38 -38.90 27.16
CA LEU A 59 -0.62 -39.12 28.56
C LEU A 59 0.71 -39.40 29.31
N GLU A 60 0.78 -39.05 30.59
CA GLU A 60 1.98 -39.26 31.44
C GLU A 60 2.44 -40.75 31.53
N THR A 61 1.56 -41.69 31.18
CA THR A 61 1.82 -43.14 31.17
C THR A 61 2.40 -43.64 29.83
N HIS A 62 2.47 -42.80 28.78
CA HIS A 62 2.99 -43.16 27.46
C HIS A 62 4.51 -43.05 27.41
N ASP A 63 5.18 -43.92 26.68
CA ASP A 63 6.56 -43.68 26.24
C ASP A 63 6.56 -42.47 25.29
N VAL A 64 6.86 -41.30 25.81
CA VAL A 64 6.80 -40.00 25.14
C VAL A 64 7.68 -40.02 23.90
N ASN A 65 8.88 -40.61 23.96
CA ASN A 65 9.84 -40.63 22.88
C ASN A 65 9.39 -41.53 21.72
N ALA A 66 8.88 -42.70 22.00
CA ALA A 66 8.39 -43.64 21.00
C ALA A 66 7.11 -43.12 20.33
N SER A 67 6.15 -42.63 21.13
CA SER A 67 4.90 -42.04 20.61
C SER A 67 5.11 -40.79 19.79
N LEU A 68 6.03 -39.92 20.20
CA LEU A 68 6.35 -38.69 19.47
C LEU A 68 6.99 -38.98 18.12
N LYS A 69 7.90 -39.96 18.02
CA LYS A 69 8.53 -40.36 16.75
C LYS A 69 7.51 -40.82 15.71
N GLU A 70 6.46 -41.55 16.11
CA GLU A 70 5.38 -41.91 15.19
C GLU A 70 4.59 -40.67 14.72
N LYS A 71 4.23 -39.75 15.63
CA LYS A 71 3.49 -38.53 15.30
C LYS A 71 4.29 -37.55 14.42
N LEU A 72 5.63 -37.57 14.51
CA LEU A 72 6.51 -36.80 13.61
C LEU A 72 6.62 -37.36 12.20
N LYS A 73 6.04 -38.53 11.93
CA LYS A 73 5.82 -39.01 10.54
C LYS A 73 4.67 -38.22 9.90
N CYS A 74 4.91 -36.97 9.59
CA CYS A 74 3.95 -36.06 8.99
C CYS A 74 4.44 -35.53 7.63
N LEU A 75 3.51 -35.04 6.80
CA LEU A 75 3.86 -34.48 5.47
C LEU A 75 4.47 -33.09 5.59
N VAL A 76 3.89 -32.23 6.41
CA VAL A 76 4.31 -30.86 6.64
C VAL A 76 4.50 -30.60 8.13
N PHE A 77 5.60 -29.98 8.48
CA PHE A 77 5.91 -29.58 9.85
C PHE A 77 5.85 -28.05 9.97
N ILE A 78 5.01 -27.55 10.89
CA ILE A 78 4.80 -26.12 11.11
C ILE A 78 5.31 -25.73 12.49
N PRO A 79 6.56 -25.22 12.60
CA PRO A 79 7.06 -24.66 13.85
C PRO A 79 6.51 -23.24 14.06
N ILE A 80 5.92 -22.98 15.21
CA ILE A 80 5.52 -21.65 15.66
C ILE A 80 6.73 -21.01 16.35
N ILE A 81 7.41 -20.14 15.60
CA ILE A 81 8.71 -19.61 16.03
C ILE A 81 8.54 -18.34 16.85
N SER A 82 8.96 -18.43 18.10
CA SER A 82 9.13 -17.32 19.03
C SER A 82 10.59 -17.22 19.50
N ARG A 83 10.94 -16.19 20.24
CA ARG A 83 12.26 -16.10 20.91
C ARG A 83 12.50 -17.29 21.85
N THR A 84 11.44 -17.82 22.47
CA THR A 84 11.56 -18.95 23.38
C THR A 84 11.63 -20.29 22.67
N TYR A 85 11.14 -20.37 21.41
CA TYR A 85 11.23 -21.58 20.58
C TYR A 85 12.68 -21.90 20.17
N CYS A 86 13.47 -20.89 19.86
CA CYS A 86 14.87 -21.02 19.42
C CYS A 86 15.85 -21.37 20.58
N ASP A 87 15.36 -21.85 21.71
CA ASP A 87 16.20 -22.34 22.79
C ASP A 87 16.59 -23.81 22.54
N PRO A 88 17.92 -24.12 22.32
CA PRO A 88 18.39 -25.48 22.04
C PRO A 88 18.07 -26.52 23.11
N LYS A 89 17.78 -26.08 24.33
CA LYS A 89 17.40 -26.94 25.45
C LYS A 89 15.88 -27.18 25.56
N SER A 90 15.11 -26.55 24.67
CA SER A 90 13.64 -26.72 24.68
C SER A 90 13.24 -28.06 24.09
N PHE A 91 12.17 -28.65 24.62
CA PHE A 91 11.61 -29.90 24.12
C PHE A 91 11.20 -29.79 22.64
N ALA A 92 10.50 -28.72 22.28
CA ALA A 92 10.07 -28.45 20.90
C ALA A 92 11.25 -28.32 19.90
N TRP A 93 12.37 -27.75 20.36
CA TRP A 93 13.57 -27.66 19.52
C TRP A 93 14.27 -29.00 19.33
N GLU A 94 14.56 -29.70 20.46
CA GLU A 94 15.41 -30.89 20.40
C GLU A 94 14.64 -32.14 19.96
N HIS A 95 13.42 -32.33 20.48
CA HIS A 95 12.69 -33.56 20.29
C HIS A 95 11.61 -33.50 19.19
N GLU A 96 11.20 -32.30 18.75
CA GLU A 96 10.25 -32.14 17.65
C GLU A 96 10.92 -31.63 16.39
N TYR A 97 11.48 -30.42 16.39
CA TYR A 97 12.04 -29.80 15.19
C TYR A 97 13.24 -30.54 14.61
N LYS A 98 14.28 -30.77 15.43
CA LYS A 98 15.46 -31.53 14.96
C LYS A 98 15.11 -32.98 14.59
N ALA A 99 14.30 -33.63 15.38
CA ALA A 99 13.85 -34.99 15.11
C ALA A 99 13.06 -35.09 13.82
N PHE A 100 12.16 -34.12 13.53
CA PHE A 100 11.47 -34.08 12.25
C PHE A 100 12.43 -33.89 11.06
N VAL A 101 13.40 -32.98 11.18
CA VAL A 101 14.40 -32.73 10.12
C VAL A 101 15.19 -34.01 9.83
N GLU A 102 15.56 -34.77 10.85
CA GLU A 102 16.26 -36.05 10.69
C GLU A 102 15.36 -37.10 10.02
N ILE A 103 14.13 -37.31 10.49
CA ILE A 103 13.17 -38.26 9.92
C ILE A 103 12.86 -37.90 8.47
N ALA A 104 12.52 -36.64 8.17
CA ALA A 104 12.15 -36.20 6.86
C ALA A 104 13.31 -36.23 5.86
N SER A 105 14.55 -36.07 6.32
CA SER A 105 15.75 -36.17 5.47
C SER A 105 15.99 -37.60 4.96
N GLN A 106 15.51 -38.59 5.69
CA GLN A 106 15.71 -40.01 5.40
C GLN A 106 14.49 -40.68 4.74
N ASP A 107 13.34 -39.99 4.69
CA ASP A 107 12.12 -40.54 4.09
C ASP A 107 12.15 -40.43 2.55
N ARG A 108 11.13 -41.03 1.91
CA ARG A 108 11.03 -41.12 0.43
C ARG A 108 10.91 -39.77 -0.30
N PHE A 109 10.51 -38.69 0.38
CA PHE A 109 10.34 -37.37 -0.21
C PHE A 109 11.53 -36.44 0.11
N GLY A 110 12.29 -36.73 1.16
CA GLY A 110 13.32 -35.83 1.67
C GLY A 110 12.75 -34.52 2.23
N MET A 111 13.62 -33.61 2.60
CA MET A 111 13.26 -32.29 3.16
C MET A 111 12.69 -31.31 2.13
N LYS A 112 13.01 -31.50 0.84
CA LYS A 112 12.69 -30.55 -0.23
C LYS A 112 11.80 -31.18 -1.28
N VAL A 113 10.68 -30.55 -1.58
CA VAL A 113 9.69 -31.01 -2.55
C VAL A 113 9.67 -30.02 -3.72
N LYS A 114 9.65 -30.54 -4.96
CA LYS A 114 9.55 -29.73 -6.17
C LYS A 114 8.08 -29.42 -6.45
N LEU A 115 7.70 -28.16 -6.38
CA LEU A 115 6.34 -27.69 -6.63
C LEU A 115 5.96 -27.73 -8.12
N PRO A 116 4.65 -27.76 -8.46
CA PRO A 116 4.17 -27.81 -9.86
C PRO A 116 4.69 -26.63 -10.71
N GLY A 117 4.91 -25.48 -10.10
CA GLY A 117 5.48 -24.28 -10.74
C GLY A 117 7.00 -24.33 -10.98
N GLY A 118 7.68 -25.46 -10.67
CA GLY A 118 9.11 -25.65 -10.84
C GLY A 118 9.96 -25.16 -9.64
N ASN A 119 9.39 -24.44 -8.70
CA ASN A 119 10.05 -24.03 -7.47
C ASN A 119 10.29 -25.20 -6.51
N VAL A 120 11.23 -25.06 -5.60
CA VAL A 120 11.51 -26.05 -4.56
C VAL A 120 11.07 -25.49 -3.22
N SER A 121 10.17 -26.20 -2.53
CA SER A 121 9.70 -25.87 -1.18
C SER A 121 10.30 -26.81 -0.15
N ASN A 122 10.41 -26.32 1.09
CA ASN A 122 10.79 -27.12 2.24
C ASN A 122 9.52 -27.70 2.90
N ARG A 123 9.57 -28.89 3.46
CA ARG A 123 8.48 -29.50 4.23
C ARG A 123 8.35 -28.90 5.64
N VAL A 124 9.35 -28.14 6.10
CA VAL A 124 9.22 -27.25 7.25
C VAL A 124 8.68 -25.91 6.77
N LEU A 125 7.50 -25.54 7.25
CA LEU A 125 6.83 -24.27 6.95
C LEU A 125 6.83 -23.38 8.21
N PRO A 126 7.83 -22.52 8.42
CA PRO A 126 7.97 -21.73 9.64
C PRO A 126 6.89 -20.63 9.75
N VAL A 127 6.24 -20.56 10.89
CA VAL A 127 5.32 -19.47 11.27
C VAL A 127 5.96 -18.65 12.39
N ARG A 128 6.28 -17.39 12.11
CA ARG A 128 6.98 -16.50 13.05
C ARG A 128 6.01 -15.57 13.76
N ILE A 129 6.05 -15.55 15.09
CA ILE A 129 5.14 -14.78 15.94
C ILE A 129 5.81 -13.64 16.72
N HIS A 130 7.13 -13.55 16.70
CA HIS A 130 7.93 -12.45 17.26
C HIS A 130 9.15 -12.19 16.38
N ASP A 131 9.72 -10.99 16.46
CA ASP A 131 11.04 -10.74 15.89
C ASP A 131 12.10 -11.59 16.61
N LEU A 132 12.98 -12.15 15.80
CA LEU A 132 14.09 -12.99 16.23
C LEU A 132 15.40 -12.23 16.14
N ASP A 133 16.29 -12.50 17.07
CA ASP A 133 17.65 -12.00 17.01
C ASP A 133 18.45 -12.73 15.90
N ILE A 134 19.50 -12.09 15.38
CA ILE A 134 20.34 -12.66 14.31
C ILE A 134 20.92 -14.01 14.71
N ALA A 135 21.21 -14.22 16.01
CA ALA A 135 21.71 -15.48 16.53
C ALA A 135 20.67 -16.61 16.42
N ASP A 136 19.40 -16.31 16.75
CA ASP A 136 18.29 -17.27 16.67
C ASP A 136 17.98 -17.64 15.23
N ILE A 137 18.01 -16.66 14.32
CA ILE A 137 17.84 -16.89 12.88
C ILE A 137 18.92 -17.84 12.37
N LYS A 138 20.20 -17.57 12.65
CA LYS A 138 21.32 -18.42 12.24
C LYS A 138 21.25 -19.82 12.84
N LEU A 139 20.81 -19.92 14.07
CA LEU A 139 20.63 -21.21 14.73
C LEU A 139 19.55 -22.04 14.02
N PHE A 140 18.41 -21.42 13.68
CA PHE A 140 17.33 -22.09 12.96
C PHE A 140 17.76 -22.51 11.56
N GLU A 141 18.44 -21.62 10.82
CA GLU A 141 18.97 -21.87 9.48
C GLU A 141 19.99 -23.01 9.44
N SER A 142 20.82 -23.14 10.50
CA SER A 142 21.83 -24.20 10.60
C SER A 142 21.20 -25.59 10.65
N VAL A 143 20.03 -25.73 11.29
CA VAL A 143 19.28 -27.00 11.35
C VAL A 143 18.45 -27.21 10.09
N LEU A 144 17.84 -26.14 9.57
CA LEU A 144 17.01 -26.20 8.36
C LEU A 144 17.80 -26.51 7.08
N GLY A 145 19.11 -26.24 7.07
CA GLY A 145 19.96 -26.38 5.90
C GLY A 145 19.65 -25.39 4.78
N GLY A 146 19.20 -24.16 5.14
CA GLY A 146 18.84 -23.10 4.19
C GLY A 146 18.38 -21.83 4.88
N VAL A 147 18.11 -20.80 4.09
CA VAL A 147 17.64 -19.48 4.57
C VAL A 147 16.25 -19.59 5.17
N LEU A 148 16.03 -19.01 6.36
CA LEU A 148 14.74 -18.95 7.03
C LEU A 148 13.78 -18.05 6.23
N ARG A 149 12.78 -18.66 5.61
CA ARG A 149 11.61 -17.99 5.04
C ARG A 149 10.39 -18.40 5.82
N SER A 150 9.76 -17.44 6.48
CA SER A 150 8.60 -17.67 7.38
C SER A 150 7.35 -16.95 6.87
N VAL A 151 6.20 -17.46 7.26
CA VAL A 151 4.95 -16.69 7.24
C VAL A 151 4.88 -15.91 8.54
N ASP A 152 4.84 -14.57 8.46
CA ASP A 152 5.02 -13.70 9.60
C ASP A 152 3.67 -13.28 10.21
N PHE A 153 3.44 -13.68 11.44
CA PHE A 153 2.35 -13.24 12.31
C PHE A 153 2.87 -12.28 13.38
N VAL A 154 3.71 -11.34 12.97
CA VAL A 154 4.33 -10.37 13.88
C VAL A 154 3.68 -9.02 13.69
N TYR A 155 3.15 -8.46 14.75
CA TYR A 155 2.71 -7.07 14.81
C TYR A 155 3.87 -6.20 15.29
N LYS A 156 4.26 -5.22 14.45
CA LYS A 156 5.38 -4.31 14.71
C LYS A 156 4.89 -2.88 14.74
N GLU A 157 5.09 -2.23 15.87
CA GLU A 157 5.03 -0.78 16.04
C GLU A 157 6.26 -0.33 16.84
N THR A 158 6.52 0.96 16.82
CA THR A 158 7.64 1.52 17.60
C THR A 158 7.51 1.15 19.07
N GLY A 159 8.44 0.35 19.58
CA GLY A 159 8.42 -0.16 20.95
C GLY A 159 7.47 -1.33 21.20
N VAL A 160 6.75 -1.81 20.19
CA VAL A 160 5.83 -2.94 20.29
C VAL A 160 6.26 -4.06 19.34
N ASN A 161 6.47 -5.25 19.91
CA ASN A 161 6.77 -6.48 19.18
C ASN A 161 5.96 -7.62 19.79
N ARG A 162 4.80 -7.91 19.22
CA ARG A 162 3.86 -8.91 19.69
C ARG A 162 3.28 -9.75 18.55
N GLN A 163 2.58 -10.80 18.89
CA GLN A 163 1.84 -11.63 17.95
C GLN A 163 0.73 -10.82 17.26
N LEU A 164 0.54 -11.04 15.98
CA LEU A 164 -0.64 -10.59 15.23
C LEU A 164 -1.85 -11.42 15.68
N ARG A 165 -2.95 -10.80 16.08
CA ARG A 165 -4.13 -11.45 16.67
C ARG A 165 -5.33 -11.45 15.74
N SER A 166 -6.19 -12.47 15.90
CA SER A 166 -7.45 -12.59 15.17
C SER A 166 -8.53 -11.63 15.69
N LYS A 167 -8.47 -11.28 16.99
CA LYS A 167 -9.43 -10.41 17.69
C LYS A 167 -8.67 -9.30 18.40
N ASP A 168 -8.87 -8.11 17.96
CA ASP A 168 -8.38 -6.90 18.61
C ASP A 168 -9.52 -5.86 18.63
N ASP A 169 -9.80 -5.15 19.72
CA ASP A 169 -11.02 -4.37 19.99
C ASP A 169 -11.08 -2.95 19.40
N ASP A 170 -10.30 -2.58 18.39
CA ASP A 170 -10.21 -1.20 17.88
C ASP A 170 -10.38 -1.13 16.34
N VAL A 171 -10.89 -0.02 15.80
CA VAL A 171 -11.22 0.16 14.38
C VAL A 171 -10.01 0.03 13.44
N ILE A 172 -8.82 0.41 13.91
CA ILE A 172 -7.54 0.14 13.23
C ILE A 172 -7.23 -1.37 13.18
N LYS A 173 -7.82 -2.14 14.04
CA LYS A 173 -7.67 -3.57 14.25
C LYS A 173 -8.45 -4.41 13.25
N ASN A 174 -9.44 -3.86 12.52
CA ASN A 174 -10.02 -4.52 11.35
C ASN A 174 -8.97 -4.78 10.26
N LEU A 175 -7.98 -3.90 10.13
CA LEU A 175 -6.83 -4.13 9.24
C LEU A 175 -5.99 -5.32 9.72
N ASN A 176 -5.83 -5.48 11.03
CA ASN A 176 -5.11 -6.60 11.63
C ASN A 176 -5.86 -7.93 11.49
N GLN A 177 -7.20 -7.92 11.49
CA GLN A 177 -8.00 -9.11 11.18
C GLN A 177 -7.83 -9.55 9.73
N ILE A 178 -7.81 -8.62 8.79
CA ILE A 178 -7.56 -8.91 7.37
C ILE A 178 -6.15 -9.47 7.21
N LEU A 179 -5.14 -8.82 7.79
CA LEU A 179 -3.76 -9.30 7.75
C LEU A 179 -3.60 -10.68 8.38
N TYR A 180 -4.25 -10.95 9.51
CA TYR A 180 -4.22 -12.26 10.16
C TYR A 180 -4.83 -13.35 9.27
N ARG A 181 -6.01 -13.10 8.68
CA ARG A 181 -6.67 -14.03 7.75
C ARG A 181 -5.85 -14.27 6.49
N ASP A 182 -5.24 -13.23 5.92
CA ASP A 182 -4.35 -13.34 4.76
C ASP A 182 -3.14 -14.22 5.08
N GLN A 183 -2.56 -14.11 6.28
CA GLN A 183 -1.46 -14.98 6.68
C GLN A 183 -1.90 -16.43 6.90
N ILE A 184 -3.09 -16.67 7.47
CA ILE A 184 -3.69 -18.02 7.58
C ILE A 184 -3.88 -18.63 6.19
N ASN A 185 -4.46 -17.88 5.25
CA ASN A 185 -4.66 -18.34 3.86
C ASN A 185 -3.32 -18.67 3.18
N LYS A 186 -2.27 -17.86 3.37
CA LYS A 186 -0.92 -18.16 2.87
C LYS A 186 -0.35 -19.48 3.42
N VAL A 187 -0.58 -19.77 4.72
CA VAL A 187 -0.15 -21.04 5.31
C VAL A 187 -0.92 -22.20 4.67
N ALA A 188 -2.24 -22.09 4.53
CA ALA A 188 -3.07 -23.15 3.93
C ALA A 188 -2.70 -23.43 2.47
N LEU A 189 -2.45 -22.39 1.66
CA LEU A 189 -2.01 -22.54 0.27
C LEU A 189 -0.62 -23.16 0.16
N ALA A 190 0.34 -22.75 1.02
CA ALA A 190 1.67 -23.36 1.04
C ALA A 190 1.62 -24.84 1.42
N VAL A 191 0.78 -25.21 2.41
CA VAL A 191 0.52 -26.60 2.76
C VAL A 191 -0.05 -27.38 1.57
N LYS A 192 -1.02 -26.79 0.87
CA LYS A 192 -1.63 -27.40 -0.32
C LYS A 192 -0.58 -27.69 -1.40
N ASP A 193 0.23 -26.72 -1.75
CA ASP A 193 1.27 -26.86 -2.77
C ASP A 193 2.26 -27.98 -2.43
N ILE A 194 2.64 -28.12 -1.16
CA ILE A 194 3.56 -29.16 -0.69
C ILE A 194 2.89 -30.54 -0.79
N ILE A 195 1.67 -30.70 -0.23
CA ILE A 195 0.96 -31.99 -0.19
C ILE A 195 0.60 -32.45 -1.60
N GLU A 196 0.07 -31.59 -2.47
CA GLU A 196 -0.26 -31.94 -3.85
C GLU A 196 0.98 -32.37 -4.64
N SER A 197 2.11 -31.73 -4.40
CA SER A 197 3.39 -32.11 -5.02
C SER A 197 3.87 -33.49 -4.56
N MET A 198 3.68 -33.79 -3.28
CA MET A 198 4.00 -35.11 -2.70
C MET A 198 3.06 -36.19 -3.25
N LYS A 199 1.75 -35.91 -3.37
CA LYS A 199 0.77 -36.81 -4.03
C LYS A 199 1.15 -37.11 -5.48
N ALA A 200 1.48 -36.08 -6.26
CA ALA A 200 1.88 -36.24 -7.67
C ALA A 200 3.15 -37.10 -7.86
N THR A 201 3.98 -37.20 -6.83
CA THR A 201 5.18 -38.04 -6.84
C THR A 201 4.85 -39.52 -6.59
N VAL A 202 3.75 -39.80 -5.89
CA VAL A 202 3.30 -41.18 -5.51
C VAL A 202 2.41 -41.79 -6.56
N ASP A 203 1.57 -41.01 -7.25
CA ASP A 203 0.62 -41.46 -8.30
C ASP A 203 1.00 -40.96 -9.69
N PRO A 204 1.93 -41.59 -10.42
CA PRO A 204 2.26 -41.18 -11.78
C PRO A 204 1.18 -41.51 -12.81
N ILE A 205 0.05 -42.14 -12.44
CA ILE A 205 -0.94 -42.72 -13.38
C ILE A 205 -2.06 -41.75 -13.78
N HIS A 206 -2.34 -40.69 -12.99
CA HIS A 206 -3.46 -39.78 -13.30
C HIS A 206 -3.09 -38.46 -14.02
N VAL A 207 -1.84 -38.24 -14.40
CA VAL A 207 -1.41 -37.05 -15.18
C VAL A 207 -1.10 -37.41 -16.65
N LYS A 208 -1.42 -38.61 -17.14
CA LYS A 208 -1.15 -39.06 -18.52
C LYS A 208 -2.29 -38.88 -19.53
N GLU A 209 -3.12 -37.87 -19.37
CA GLU A 209 -4.09 -37.55 -20.45
C GLU A 209 -3.97 -36.10 -20.98
N LYS A 210 -2.85 -35.47 -20.88
CA LYS A 210 -2.56 -34.28 -21.70
C LYS A 210 -1.06 -33.98 -21.81
N ASN A 211 -0.28 -34.91 -22.38
CA ASN A 211 0.88 -34.51 -23.20
C ASN A 211 1.46 -35.74 -23.93
N ILE A 212 1.33 -35.72 -25.23
CA ILE A 212 1.84 -36.65 -26.20
C ILE A 212 3.36 -36.53 -26.30
N GLN A 213 4.02 -37.66 -26.05
CA GLN A 213 5.29 -38.15 -26.60
C GLN A 213 6.42 -37.17 -26.94
N VAL A 214 7.52 -37.26 -26.21
CA VAL A 214 8.85 -37.33 -26.80
C VAL A 214 9.67 -38.43 -26.09
N ARG A 215 10.12 -39.39 -26.89
CA ARG A 215 10.89 -40.55 -26.48
C ARG A 215 12.33 -40.23 -26.11
N GLU A 216 12.80 -40.97 -25.11
CA GLU A 216 14.17 -41.14 -24.67
C GLU A 216 15.17 -41.44 -25.80
N SER A 217 16.37 -40.97 -25.67
CA SER A 217 17.58 -41.77 -25.87
C SER A 217 18.73 -41.24 -25.01
N SER A 218 19.23 -42.13 -24.21
CA SER A 218 20.36 -42.07 -23.32
C SER A 218 21.71 -41.84 -24.04
N GLY A 219 22.66 -41.26 -23.33
CA GLY A 219 24.07 -41.30 -23.70
C GLY A 219 24.95 -40.45 -22.78
N LYS A 220 25.69 -41.15 -21.94
CA LYS A 220 26.72 -40.68 -20.97
C LYS A 220 27.84 -39.88 -21.60
N GLY A 221 28.51 -39.05 -20.78
CA GLY A 221 29.96 -38.81 -20.86
C GLY A 221 30.36 -37.36 -20.59
N GLU A 222 30.73 -37.10 -19.39
CA GLU A 222 31.94 -36.47 -18.81
C GLU A 222 32.59 -35.24 -19.48
N LEU A 223 32.60 -34.16 -18.66
CA LEU A 223 33.72 -33.29 -18.20
C LEU A 223 34.79 -32.80 -19.21
N LEU A 224 34.95 -31.54 -19.35
CA LEU A 224 36.01 -30.67 -18.85
C LEU A 224 36.10 -29.37 -19.65
N ALA A 225 36.49 -28.34 -18.92
CA ALA A 225 36.65 -26.96 -19.28
C ALA A 225 37.76 -26.68 -20.30
N GLU A 226 37.71 -25.55 -20.89
CA GLU A 226 38.67 -24.45 -21.02
C GLU A 226 38.63 -23.76 -22.38
N ASP A 227 38.41 -22.49 -22.31
CA ASP A 227 38.72 -21.41 -23.26
C ASP A 227 40.21 -21.07 -23.15
N PRO A 228 40.85 -20.20 -23.89
CA PRO A 228 40.55 -19.47 -25.10
C PRO A 228 41.75 -19.24 -26.08
N PHE A 229 41.48 -18.50 -27.12
CA PHE A 229 42.37 -17.60 -27.91
C PHE A 229 43.41 -18.12 -28.93
N GLN A 230 43.22 -17.53 -30.06
CA GLN A 230 44.18 -16.92 -31.00
C GLN A 230 44.55 -17.63 -32.31
N LYS A 231 44.18 -16.93 -33.34
CA LYS A 231 44.92 -16.33 -34.47
C LYS A 231 45.51 -17.17 -35.61
N GLU A 232 45.13 -16.66 -36.74
CA GLU A 232 45.88 -16.28 -37.95
C GLU A 232 46.26 -17.33 -39.00
N ALA A 233 45.68 -17.01 -40.11
CA ALA A 233 46.31 -16.66 -41.40
C ALA A 233 46.86 -17.72 -42.35
N ALA A 234 46.31 -17.65 -43.51
CA ALA A 234 46.89 -17.73 -44.83
C ALA A 234 47.53 -19.07 -45.31
N ASN A 235 46.96 -19.69 -46.27
CA ASN A 235 47.55 -19.61 -47.62
C ASN A 235 46.73 -20.38 -48.67
N SER A 236 46.60 -19.72 -49.77
CA SER A 236 46.12 -20.19 -51.05
C SER A 236 46.77 -21.48 -51.54
N LYS A 237 45.99 -22.37 -52.12
CA LYS A 237 46.37 -23.05 -53.38
C LYS A 237 45.13 -23.65 -54.03
N GLN A 238 44.80 -23.06 -55.20
CA GLN A 238 43.97 -23.65 -56.21
C GLN A 238 44.38 -25.09 -56.51
N LYS A 239 43.45 -26.00 -56.47
CA LYS A 239 43.46 -27.21 -57.30
C LYS A 239 42.06 -27.53 -57.75
N THR A 240 41.81 -27.32 -58.99
CA THR A 240 40.74 -27.83 -59.81
C THR A 240 40.73 -29.35 -59.69
N LEU A 241 39.64 -29.93 -59.26
CA LEU A 241 39.33 -31.35 -59.39
C LEU A 241 37.86 -31.56 -59.74
N THR A 242 37.68 -32.16 -60.82
CA THR A 242 36.51 -32.72 -61.46
C THR A 242 35.51 -33.36 -60.52
N ARG A 243 34.30 -33.00 -60.77
CA ARG A 243 33.08 -33.44 -60.04
C ARG A 243 32.69 -34.87 -60.48
N GLU A 244 33.01 -35.87 -59.68
CA GLU A 244 32.36 -37.16 -59.72
C GLU A 244 31.11 -37.15 -58.83
N ASN A 245 29.94 -37.24 -59.41
CA ASN A 245 28.66 -37.37 -58.73
C ASN A 245 28.54 -38.76 -58.10
N LYS A 246 28.65 -38.83 -56.76
CA LYS A 246 28.28 -40.06 -56.02
C LYS A 246 26.80 -39.98 -55.62
N PRO A 247 25.96 -41.00 -55.85
CA PRO A 247 24.53 -41.00 -55.61
C PRO A 247 24.10 -40.91 -54.12
N GLY A 248 25.01 -40.87 -53.21
CA GLY A 248 24.75 -40.83 -51.74
C GLY A 248 24.60 -39.41 -51.16
N GLU A 249 25.17 -38.36 -51.78
CA GLU A 249 25.09 -37.00 -51.23
C GLU A 249 23.78 -36.29 -51.48
N GLN A 250 23.15 -36.53 -52.60
CA GLN A 250 21.83 -35.94 -52.90
C GLN A 250 20.74 -36.39 -51.91
N LYS A 251 20.79 -37.62 -51.40
CA LYS A 251 19.84 -38.09 -50.34
C LYS A 251 20.08 -37.41 -48.98
N LYS A 252 21.31 -37.08 -48.65
CA LYS A 252 21.62 -36.35 -47.41
C LYS A 252 21.17 -34.89 -47.46
N VAL A 253 21.46 -34.19 -48.55
CA VAL A 253 21.04 -32.79 -48.77
C VAL A 253 19.51 -32.72 -48.83
N PHE A 254 18.84 -33.64 -49.49
CA PHE A 254 17.36 -33.68 -49.52
C PHE A 254 16.76 -33.91 -48.11
N ARG A 255 17.34 -34.80 -47.30
CA ARG A 255 16.91 -35.04 -45.90
C ARG A 255 17.15 -33.84 -45.01
N THR A 256 18.23 -33.11 -45.22
CA THR A 256 18.52 -31.89 -44.45
C THR A 256 17.57 -30.76 -44.84
N ILE A 257 17.28 -30.58 -46.12
CA ILE A 257 16.27 -29.61 -46.58
C ILE A 257 14.89 -29.96 -46.08
N LEU A 258 14.49 -31.25 -46.14
CA LEU A 258 13.21 -31.72 -45.64
C LEU A 258 13.09 -31.49 -44.12
N ALA A 259 14.14 -31.75 -43.33
CA ALA A 259 14.16 -31.48 -41.90
C ALA A 259 14.03 -29.98 -41.59
N LEU A 260 14.71 -29.11 -42.35
CA LEU A 260 14.57 -27.66 -42.21
C LEU A 260 13.15 -27.17 -42.55
N VAL A 261 12.55 -27.70 -43.58
CA VAL A 261 11.16 -27.42 -43.97
C VAL A 261 10.19 -27.84 -42.85
N ILE A 262 10.37 -29.05 -42.29
CA ILE A 262 9.52 -29.54 -41.21
C ILE A 262 9.70 -28.65 -39.96
N ILE A 263 10.93 -28.30 -39.59
CA ILE A 263 11.19 -27.38 -38.44
C ILE A 263 10.52 -26.02 -38.67
N THR A 264 10.61 -25.50 -39.90
CA THR A 264 9.96 -24.21 -40.26
C THR A 264 8.43 -24.31 -40.17
N ILE A 265 7.83 -25.40 -40.67
CA ILE A 265 6.39 -25.64 -40.57
C ILE A 265 5.97 -25.80 -39.11
N LEU A 266 6.71 -26.53 -38.29
CA LEU A 266 6.44 -26.66 -36.85
C LEU A 266 6.55 -25.33 -36.15
N GLY A 267 7.56 -24.51 -36.46
CA GLY A 267 7.73 -23.17 -35.94
C GLY A 267 6.56 -22.25 -36.29
N VAL A 268 6.15 -22.23 -37.56
CA VAL A 268 4.98 -21.47 -38.04
C VAL A 268 3.68 -21.96 -37.36
N SER A 269 3.49 -23.29 -37.30
CA SER A 269 2.31 -23.86 -36.63
C SER A 269 2.27 -23.52 -35.13
N ALA A 270 3.39 -23.55 -34.45
CA ALA A 270 3.50 -23.18 -33.05
C ALA A 270 3.17 -21.68 -32.84
N THR A 271 3.66 -20.78 -33.73
CA THR A 271 3.35 -19.35 -33.65
C THR A 271 1.88 -19.05 -33.92
N ILE A 272 1.28 -19.74 -34.89
CA ILE A 272 -0.17 -19.64 -35.17
C ILE A 272 -0.99 -20.17 -34.00
N GLY A 273 -0.64 -21.34 -33.47
CA GLY A 273 -1.29 -21.91 -32.28
C GLY A 273 -1.21 -21.02 -31.07
N PHE A 274 -0.06 -20.42 -30.84
CA PHE A 274 0.13 -19.44 -29.75
C PHE A 274 -0.74 -18.18 -29.94
N LYS A 275 -0.84 -17.63 -31.15
CA LYS A 275 -1.71 -16.49 -31.44
C LYS A 275 -3.19 -16.83 -31.23
N ILE A 276 -3.64 -18.01 -31.66
CA ILE A 276 -5.02 -18.47 -31.44
C ILE A 276 -5.30 -18.64 -29.93
N TYR A 277 -4.40 -19.29 -29.22
CA TYR A 277 -4.50 -19.43 -27.76
C TYR A 277 -4.61 -18.07 -27.05
N LYS A 278 -3.72 -17.13 -27.39
CA LYS A 278 -3.74 -15.80 -26.79
C LYS A 278 -5.01 -15.02 -27.13
N LYS A 279 -5.54 -15.18 -28.35
CA LYS A 279 -6.83 -14.59 -28.74
C LYS A 279 -7.98 -15.15 -27.90
N GLN A 280 -8.03 -16.48 -27.73
CA GLN A 280 -9.04 -17.13 -26.87
C GLN A 280 -8.88 -16.72 -25.39
N TYR A 281 -7.65 -16.62 -24.90
CA TYR A 281 -7.36 -16.15 -23.56
C TYR A 281 -7.88 -14.71 -23.33
N ALA A 282 -7.66 -13.82 -24.31
CA ALA A 282 -8.17 -12.45 -24.24
C ALA A 282 -9.71 -12.40 -24.17
N HIS A 283 -10.41 -13.18 -25.01
CA HIS A 283 -11.88 -13.20 -25.02
C HIS A 283 -12.48 -13.89 -23.77
N ASN A 284 -11.90 -15.01 -23.33
CA ASN A 284 -12.54 -15.86 -22.32
C ASN A 284 -12.11 -15.53 -20.88
N ILE A 285 -10.98 -14.84 -20.72
CA ILE A 285 -10.43 -14.50 -19.40
C ILE A 285 -10.32 -12.99 -19.22
N LEU A 286 -9.58 -12.28 -20.12
CA LEU A 286 -9.31 -10.87 -19.89
C LEU A 286 -10.57 -10.01 -20.01
N ILE A 287 -11.38 -10.17 -21.05
CA ILE A 287 -12.62 -9.40 -21.24
C ILE A 287 -13.58 -9.56 -20.05
N PRO A 288 -13.94 -10.80 -19.61
CA PRO A 288 -14.81 -10.97 -18.45
C PRO A 288 -14.24 -10.39 -17.15
N GLU A 289 -12.91 -10.45 -16.94
CA GLU A 289 -12.26 -9.87 -15.77
C GLU A 289 -12.34 -8.35 -15.79
N ILE A 290 -12.09 -7.71 -16.93
CA ILE A 290 -12.24 -6.27 -17.12
C ILE A 290 -13.69 -5.84 -16.84
N GLN A 291 -14.67 -6.53 -17.42
CA GLN A 291 -16.09 -6.25 -17.19
C GLN A 291 -16.44 -6.32 -15.72
N LYS A 292 -16.01 -7.38 -15.03
CA LYS A 292 -16.22 -7.54 -13.57
C LYS A 292 -15.60 -6.41 -12.76
N LEU A 293 -14.41 -5.92 -13.12
CA LEU A 293 -13.75 -4.81 -12.45
C LEU A 293 -14.51 -3.50 -12.66
N VAL A 294 -15.03 -3.26 -13.86
CA VAL A 294 -15.83 -2.08 -14.19
C VAL A 294 -17.18 -2.11 -13.47
N GLU A 295 -17.91 -3.22 -13.50
CA GLU A 295 -19.21 -3.39 -12.88
C GLU A 295 -19.19 -3.23 -11.34
N ASN A 296 -18.10 -3.67 -10.69
CA ASN A 296 -17.97 -3.63 -9.24
C ASN A 296 -17.36 -2.33 -8.68
N SER A 297 -17.04 -1.36 -9.52
CA SER A 297 -16.33 -0.15 -9.11
C SER A 297 -17.01 1.09 -9.68
N PHE A 298 -17.17 2.12 -8.85
CA PHE A 298 -17.67 3.43 -9.32
C PHE A 298 -16.71 4.10 -10.33
N ILE A 299 -15.42 3.85 -10.14
CA ILE A 299 -14.34 4.26 -11.06
C ILE A 299 -13.54 3.01 -11.39
N ALA A 300 -13.36 2.72 -12.67
CA ALA A 300 -12.61 1.56 -13.11
C ALA A 300 -11.17 1.61 -12.57
N PRO A 301 -10.68 0.55 -11.89
CA PRO A 301 -9.34 0.54 -11.35
C PRO A 301 -8.27 0.51 -12.46
N SER A 302 -7.06 0.99 -12.17
CA SER A 302 -5.93 0.99 -13.10
C SER A 302 -5.59 -0.41 -13.62
N HIS A 303 -5.88 -1.44 -12.83
CA HIS A 303 -5.72 -2.84 -13.23
C HIS A 303 -6.59 -3.22 -14.44
N ALA A 304 -7.83 -2.72 -14.52
CA ALA A 304 -8.68 -2.94 -15.69
C ALA A 304 -8.06 -2.36 -16.98
N PHE A 305 -7.43 -1.18 -16.86
CA PHE A 305 -6.70 -0.55 -17.95
C PHE A 305 -5.49 -1.41 -18.41
N GLU A 306 -4.75 -2.01 -17.48
CA GLU A 306 -3.62 -2.89 -17.81
C GLU A 306 -4.06 -4.16 -18.52
N LEU A 307 -5.14 -4.80 -18.03
CA LEU A 307 -5.73 -5.97 -18.67
C LEU A 307 -6.23 -5.65 -20.08
N ALA A 308 -6.81 -4.47 -20.28
CA ALA A 308 -7.26 -4.04 -21.60
C ALA A 308 -6.09 -3.82 -22.57
N PHE A 309 -4.97 -3.26 -22.10
CA PHE A 309 -3.74 -3.16 -22.89
C PHE A 309 -3.18 -4.54 -23.27
N GLU A 310 -3.25 -5.50 -22.37
CA GLU A 310 -2.85 -6.88 -22.67
C GLU A 310 -3.78 -7.50 -23.70
N ALA A 311 -5.11 -7.33 -23.55
CA ALA A 311 -6.11 -7.84 -24.48
C ALA A 311 -5.96 -7.21 -25.89
N GLU A 312 -5.72 -5.89 -25.98
CA GLU A 312 -5.57 -5.15 -27.24
C GLU A 312 -4.45 -5.70 -28.15
N LYS A 313 -3.38 -6.29 -27.57
CA LYS A 313 -2.31 -6.96 -28.33
C LYS A 313 -2.80 -8.12 -29.17
N TYR A 314 -3.89 -8.76 -28.79
CA TYR A 314 -4.39 -9.99 -29.38
C TYR A 314 -5.74 -9.83 -30.10
N ILE A 315 -6.56 -8.87 -29.63
CA ILE A 315 -7.91 -8.61 -30.14
C ILE A 315 -8.17 -7.10 -30.34
N PRO A 316 -7.33 -6.36 -31.09
CA PRO A 316 -7.42 -4.90 -31.19
C PRO A 316 -8.75 -4.39 -31.79
N ASP A 317 -9.41 -5.22 -32.61
CA ASP A 317 -10.65 -4.87 -33.29
C ASP A 317 -11.93 -5.38 -32.61
N ASP A 318 -11.79 -5.99 -31.42
CA ASP A 318 -12.93 -6.49 -30.66
C ASP A 318 -13.87 -5.38 -30.24
N SER A 319 -15.18 -5.54 -30.47
CA SER A 319 -16.18 -4.52 -30.19
C SER A 319 -16.44 -4.31 -28.70
N VAL A 320 -16.33 -5.38 -27.91
CA VAL A 320 -16.51 -5.30 -26.45
C VAL A 320 -15.32 -4.58 -25.82
N LEU A 321 -14.10 -4.91 -26.27
CA LEU A 321 -12.90 -4.21 -25.80
C LEU A 321 -12.93 -2.71 -26.16
N LYS A 322 -13.41 -2.36 -27.38
CA LYS A 322 -13.58 -0.97 -27.80
C LYS A 322 -14.59 -0.22 -26.92
N SER A 323 -15.68 -0.86 -26.52
CA SER A 323 -16.63 -0.29 -25.55
C SER A 323 -16.00 -0.09 -24.19
N LEU A 324 -15.32 -1.12 -23.65
CA LEU A 324 -14.66 -1.04 -22.35
C LEU A 324 -13.60 0.08 -22.30
N TRP A 325 -12.89 0.32 -23.40
CA TRP A 325 -11.93 1.42 -23.45
C TRP A 325 -12.54 2.80 -23.15
N THR A 326 -13.81 3.03 -23.50
CA THR A 326 -14.50 4.30 -23.19
C THR A 326 -14.80 4.48 -21.70
N GLU A 327 -14.83 3.39 -20.95
CA GLU A 327 -15.12 3.38 -19.51
C GLU A 327 -13.85 3.39 -18.65
N ILE A 328 -12.77 2.78 -19.14
CA ILE A 328 -11.54 2.59 -18.35
C ILE A 328 -10.40 3.55 -18.69
N ALA A 329 -10.51 4.28 -19.79
CA ALA A 329 -9.46 5.19 -20.24
C ALA A 329 -10.00 6.52 -20.77
N SER A 330 -9.24 7.57 -20.59
CA SER A 330 -9.36 8.82 -21.32
C SER A 330 -8.17 8.99 -22.29
N THR A 331 -8.38 9.78 -23.32
CA THR A 331 -7.31 10.12 -24.29
C THR A 331 -6.84 11.54 -24.02
N ASN A 332 -5.55 11.70 -23.82
CA ASN A 332 -4.93 12.95 -23.41
C ASN A 332 -3.71 13.27 -24.26
N SER A 333 -3.30 14.54 -24.21
CA SER A 333 -2.04 15.03 -24.77
C SER A 333 -1.23 15.73 -23.68
N LEU A 334 0.08 15.62 -23.72
CA LEU A 334 0.97 16.25 -22.74
C LEU A 334 2.15 16.90 -23.43
N ASN A 335 2.27 18.21 -23.23
CA ASN A 335 3.38 19.01 -23.72
C ASN A 335 4.20 19.53 -22.53
N THR A 336 5.51 19.66 -22.71
CA THR A 336 6.40 20.29 -21.73
C THR A 336 7.26 21.36 -22.39
N GLN A 337 7.68 22.33 -21.61
CA GLN A 337 8.68 23.30 -22.00
C GLN A 337 9.87 23.26 -21.03
N PRO A 338 11.05 22.78 -21.48
CA PRO A 338 11.35 22.30 -22.85
C PRO A 338 10.73 20.92 -23.14
N GLU A 339 10.57 20.61 -24.43
CA GLU A 339 10.14 19.31 -24.94
C GLU A 339 11.19 18.20 -24.68
N GLY A 340 10.83 16.92 -24.95
CA GLY A 340 11.72 15.77 -24.80
C GLY A 340 11.87 15.33 -23.34
N ALA A 341 10.84 15.49 -22.53
CA ALA A 341 10.77 14.95 -21.19
C ALA A 341 10.14 13.55 -21.19
N ARG A 342 10.73 12.61 -20.46
CA ARG A 342 10.18 11.27 -20.28
C ARG A 342 9.06 11.30 -19.28
N VAL A 343 7.94 10.69 -19.61
CA VAL A 343 6.73 10.65 -18.80
C VAL A 343 6.43 9.23 -18.37
N PHE A 344 6.15 9.05 -17.06
CA PHE A 344 5.84 7.77 -16.45
C PHE A 344 4.56 7.91 -15.63
N TRP A 345 3.86 6.80 -15.46
CA TRP A 345 2.72 6.71 -14.55
C TRP A 345 2.77 5.45 -13.68
N LYS A 346 2.06 5.46 -12.58
CA LYS A 346 1.73 4.30 -11.77
C LYS A 346 0.42 4.55 -11.01
N ASP A 347 -0.19 3.48 -10.51
CA ASP A 347 -1.34 3.57 -9.63
C ASP A 347 -1.04 4.45 -8.41
N TYR A 348 -2.05 5.19 -7.93
CA TYR A 348 -1.86 6.09 -6.78
C TYR A 348 -1.68 5.33 -5.48
N ASP A 349 -2.48 4.28 -5.26
CA ASP A 349 -2.51 3.51 -4.01
C ASP A 349 -1.48 2.38 -4.00
N ASN A 350 -1.14 1.83 -5.17
CA ASN A 350 -0.16 0.77 -5.28
C ASN A 350 1.27 1.29 -5.43
N LEU A 351 1.87 1.65 -4.30
CA LEU A 351 3.21 2.24 -4.25
C LEU A 351 4.33 1.31 -4.68
N LYS A 352 4.09 -0.02 -4.63
CA LYS A 352 5.06 -1.05 -5.02
C LYS A 352 5.13 -1.26 -6.52
N ASP A 353 4.12 -0.79 -7.26
CA ASP A 353 4.13 -0.89 -8.72
C ASP A 353 5.31 -0.11 -9.32
N PRO A 354 5.99 -0.68 -10.31
CA PRO A 354 7.02 0.04 -11.03
C PRO A 354 6.42 1.18 -11.85
N TRP A 355 7.21 2.24 -12.06
CA TRP A 355 6.85 3.30 -12.97
C TRP A 355 6.75 2.78 -14.41
N LYS A 356 5.60 2.96 -15.06
CA LYS A 356 5.32 2.56 -16.44
C LYS A 356 5.53 3.75 -17.35
N ILE A 357 6.29 3.58 -18.42
CA ILE A 357 6.58 4.65 -19.37
C ILE A 357 5.36 4.93 -20.26
N ILE A 358 5.04 6.21 -20.45
CA ILE A 358 4.06 6.69 -21.43
C ILE A 358 4.77 7.03 -22.74
N GLY A 359 5.85 7.83 -22.66
CA GLY A 359 6.61 8.30 -23.82
C GLY A 359 7.47 9.51 -23.48
N GLU A 360 7.88 10.23 -24.53
CA GLU A 360 8.60 11.53 -24.45
C GLU A 360 7.72 12.65 -25.01
N THR A 361 7.74 13.81 -24.35
CA THR A 361 6.96 14.99 -24.79
C THR A 361 7.52 15.62 -26.06
N PRO A 362 6.67 16.10 -26.99
CA PRO A 362 5.21 16.17 -26.92
C PRO A 362 4.55 14.81 -27.15
N ILE A 363 3.62 14.42 -26.25
CA ILE A 363 2.85 13.19 -26.37
C ILE A 363 1.44 13.56 -26.83
N GLN A 364 0.95 12.89 -27.88
CA GLN A 364 -0.36 13.16 -28.47
C GLN A 364 -1.24 11.92 -28.39
N ASN A 365 -2.52 12.12 -28.06
CA ASN A 365 -3.55 11.08 -28.11
C ASN A 365 -3.18 9.78 -27.35
N TYR A 366 -2.53 9.87 -26.20
CA TYR A 366 -2.22 8.71 -25.40
C TYR A 366 -3.36 8.34 -24.45
N LYS A 367 -3.57 7.04 -24.27
CA LYS A 367 -4.54 6.53 -23.31
C LYS A 367 -3.96 6.60 -21.88
N ILE A 368 -4.77 7.08 -20.94
CA ILE A 368 -4.47 7.12 -19.53
C ILE A 368 -5.65 6.52 -18.76
N PRO A 369 -5.45 5.74 -17.67
CA PRO A 369 -6.55 5.19 -16.91
C PRO A 369 -7.39 6.30 -16.28
N VAL A 370 -8.71 6.08 -16.18
CA VAL A 370 -9.62 7.01 -15.49
C VAL A 370 -9.45 6.99 -13.98
N SER A 371 -8.74 6.01 -13.42
CA SER A 371 -8.39 5.92 -12.00
C SER A 371 -7.47 7.04 -11.54
N TYR A 372 -7.32 7.19 -10.22
CA TYR A 372 -6.36 8.12 -9.65
C TYR A 372 -4.95 7.55 -9.74
N ILE A 373 -4.03 8.28 -10.37
CA ILE A 373 -2.68 7.83 -10.70
C ILE A 373 -1.62 8.87 -10.30
N ARG A 374 -0.39 8.40 -10.11
CA ARG A 374 0.81 9.23 -9.98
C ARG A 374 1.50 9.33 -11.32
N ILE A 375 1.97 10.52 -11.64
CA ILE A 375 2.74 10.80 -12.85
C ILE A 375 4.08 11.37 -12.46
N LYS A 376 5.11 10.93 -13.16
CA LYS A 376 6.48 11.40 -13.01
C LYS A 376 7.02 11.87 -14.36
N ILE A 377 7.58 13.08 -14.39
CA ILE A 377 8.15 13.68 -15.59
C ILE A 377 9.62 14.01 -15.31
N GLU A 378 10.50 13.46 -16.12
CA GLU A 378 11.94 13.56 -15.97
C GLU A 378 12.60 14.10 -17.24
N LYS A 379 13.49 15.08 -17.08
CA LYS A 379 14.35 15.58 -18.15
C LYS A 379 15.72 15.94 -17.57
N ALA A 380 16.79 15.54 -18.27
CA ALA A 380 18.15 15.85 -17.83
C ALA A 380 18.38 17.37 -17.69
N GLY A 381 18.93 17.80 -16.55
CA GLY A 381 19.15 19.22 -16.22
C GLY A 381 17.93 19.94 -15.64
N PHE A 382 16.78 19.27 -15.52
CA PHE A 382 15.56 19.82 -14.95
C PHE A 382 15.14 19.05 -13.69
N GLN A 383 14.39 19.72 -12.81
CA GLN A 383 13.83 19.07 -11.64
C GLN A 383 12.76 18.05 -12.07
N THR A 384 12.76 16.89 -11.41
CA THR A 384 11.70 15.89 -11.60
C THR A 384 10.38 16.45 -11.09
N VAL A 385 9.37 16.43 -11.95
CA VAL A 385 8.01 16.82 -11.58
C VAL A 385 7.23 15.56 -11.20
N LEU A 386 6.62 15.61 -10.02
CA LEU A 386 5.67 14.59 -9.54
C LEU A 386 4.29 15.23 -9.51
N LEU A 387 3.32 14.52 -10.07
CA LEU A 387 1.94 14.97 -10.15
C LEU A 387 1.02 13.81 -9.82
N THR A 388 -0.23 14.13 -9.46
CA THR A 388 -1.30 13.13 -9.49
C THR A 388 -2.38 13.56 -10.46
N SER A 389 -3.05 12.61 -11.07
CA SER A 389 -4.14 12.86 -12.00
C SER A 389 -5.26 11.87 -11.80
N HIS A 390 -6.46 12.34 -12.00
CA HIS A 390 -7.63 11.53 -12.32
C HIS A 390 -7.84 11.67 -13.81
N GLY A 391 -7.94 10.58 -14.56
CA GLY A 391 -7.93 10.58 -16.01
C GLY A 391 -8.85 11.56 -16.71
N PHE A 392 -9.90 12.04 -16.03
CA PHE A 392 -10.82 13.06 -16.56
C PHE A 392 -10.34 14.52 -16.36
N TYR A 393 -9.35 14.76 -15.50
CA TYR A 393 -8.95 16.10 -15.04
C TYR A 393 -7.44 16.35 -15.18
N TRP A 394 -6.78 15.70 -16.10
CA TRP A 394 -5.40 16.05 -16.43
C TRP A 394 -5.40 17.46 -17.07
N PRO A 395 -4.28 18.21 -16.94
CA PRO A 395 -4.24 19.60 -17.42
C PRO A 395 -5.02 19.74 -18.72
N GLU A 396 -5.84 20.78 -18.79
CA GLU A 396 -6.70 21.04 -19.96
C GLU A 396 -5.95 20.81 -21.26
N PRO A 397 -6.60 20.31 -22.31
CA PRO A 397 -5.99 20.16 -23.62
C PRO A 397 -5.23 21.45 -23.98
N ASP A 398 -4.01 21.30 -24.50
CA ASP A 398 -3.08 22.38 -24.85
C ASP A 398 -2.30 23.03 -23.69
N THR A 399 -2.43 22.55 -22.45
CA THR A 399 -1.57 23.01 -21.36
C THR A 399 -0.12 22.56 -21.59
N VAL A 400 0.81 23.52 -21.63
CA VAL A 400 2.25 23.26 -21.66
C VAL A 400 2.83 23.31 -20.26
N LEU A 401 3.28 22.17 -19.75
CA LEU A 401 3.90 22.09 -18.42
C LEU A 401 5.33 22.65 -18.49
N LYS A 402 5.56 23.72 -17.76
CA LYS A 402 6.89 24.33 -17.63
C LYS A 402 7.76 23.49 -16.69
N LEU A 403 8.94 23.09 -17.17
CA LEU A 403 9.96 22.42 -16.35
C LEU A 403 10.98 23.45 -15.85
N ASP A 404 11.30 23.37 -14.57
CA ASP A 404 12.28 24.25 -13.95
C ASP A 404 13.67 23.59 -13.96
N SER A 405 14.69 24.30 -14.37
CA SER A 405 16.07 23.83 -14.30
C SER A 405 16.50 23.56 -12.85
N ILE A 406 17.39 22.60 -12.65
CA ILE A 406 17.93 22.29 -11.33
C ILE A 406 18.59 23.56 -10.77
N GLY A 407 18.25 23.91 -9.51
CA GLY A 407 18.77 25.09 -8.80
C GLY A 407 18.03 26.41 -9.05
N VAL A 408 17.00 26.44 -9.90
CA VAL A 408 16.18 27.66 -10.12
C VAL A 408 15.09 27.78 -9.03
N LEU A 409 14.44 26.67 -8.69
CA LEU A 409 13.46 26.69 -7.61
C LEU A 409 14.16 26.78 -6.24
N PRO A 410 13.55 27.46 -5.27
CA PRO A 410 14.02 27.38 -3.90
C PRO A 410 14.04 25.92 -3.42
N GLU A 411 14.96 25.63 -2.52
CA GLU A 411 15.11 24.27 -1.98
C GLU A 411 13.78 23.76 -1.41
N ASN A 412 13.43 22.52 -1.77
CA ASN A 412 12.20 21.81 -1.36
C ASN A 412 10.88 22.48 -1.76
N MET A 413 10.90 23.41 -2.72
CA MET A 413 9.66 24.01 -3.23
C MET A 413 9.26 23.42 -4.58
N VAL A 414 7.95 23.46 -4.86
CA VAL A 414 7.34 23.07 -6.13
C VAL A 414 6.55 24.24 -6.71
N ARG A 415 6.46 24.30 -8.01
CA ARG A 415 5.67 25.30 -8.74
C ARG A 415 4.21 24.89 -8.75
N VAL A 416 3.33 25.81 -8.39
CA VAL A 416 1.88 25.71 -8.49
C VAL A 416 1.39 26.72 -9.51
N PRO A 417 0.72 26.31 -10.60
CA PRO A 417 0.24 27.22 -11.62
C PRO A 417 -0.87 28.13 -11.10
N SER A 418 -1.12 29.22 -11.84
CA SER A 418 -2.25 30.10 -11.55
C SER A 418 -3.57 29.41 -11.81
N LEU A 419 -4.49 29.42 -10.85
CA LEU A 419 -5.82 28.79 -10.98
C LEU A 419 -6.87 29.42 -10.04
N ILE A 420 -8.12 29.01 -10.24
CA ILE A 420 -9.23 29.44 -9.41
C ILE A 420 -9.35 28.50 -8.19
N ALA A 421 -9.39 29.06 -6.98
CA ALA A 421 -9.55 28.29 -5.76
C ALA A 421 -10.95 27.68 -5.67
N GLY A 422 -11.04 26.36 -5.59
CA GLY A 422 -12.31 25.61 -5.48
C GLY A 422 -12.93 25.63 -4.09
N MET A 423 -12.16 25.91 -3.06
CA MET A 423 -12.54 26.04 -1.64
C MET A 423 -13.50 24.94 -1.13
N ASN A 424 -13.10 23.68 -1.28
CA ASN A 424 -13.89 22.53 -0.79
C ASN A 424 -13.61 22.24 0.71
N ILE A 425 -13.57 23.29 1.53
CA ILE A 425 -13.37 23.23 2.97
C ILE A 425 -14.67 23.63 3.66
N ASN A 426 -15.15 22.82 4.60
CA ASN A 426 -16.38 23.09 5.33
C ASN A 426 -16.27 24.38 6.13
N GLY A 427 -17.23 25.26 6.00
CA GLY A 427 -17.20 26.61 6.63
C GLY A 427 -16.49 27.67 5.78
N LEU A 428 -15.92 27.32 4.62
CA LEU A 428 -15.27 28.27 3.71
C LEU A 428 -15.79 28.22 2.27
N LYS A 429 -16.77 27.37 1.97
CA LYS A 429 -17.31 27.16 0.61
C LYS A 429 -17.79 28.45 -0.06
N ALA A 430 -18.32 29.40 0.72
CA ALA A 430 -18.76 30.71 0.21
C ALA A 430 -17.63 31.58 -0.39
N TYR A 431 -16.37 31.22 -0.12
CA TYR A 431 -15.20 31.95 -0.59
C TYR A 431 -14.54 31.35 -1.82
N ALA A 432 -15.16 30.34 -2.44
CA ALA A 432 -14.71 29.77 -3.71
C ALA A 432 -14.69 30.80 -4.85
N GLY A 433 -13.98 30.48 -5.91
CA GLY A 433 -13.96 31.30 -7.13
C GLY A 433 -12.94 32.44 -7.13
N LYS A 434 -12.06 32.54 -6.15
CA LYS A 434 -10.97 33.51 -6.14
C LYS A 434 -9.82 33.05 -7.03
N GLN A 435 -9.31 33.99 -7.84
CA GLN A 435 -8.09 33.75 -8.63
C GLN A 435 -6.87 33.74 -7.70
N VAL A 436 -6.09 32.68 -7.78
CA VAL A 436 -4.79 32.54 -7.11
C VAL A 436 -3.73 32.62 -8.21
N GLY A 437 -2.75 33.51 -8.03
CA GLY A 437 -1.61 33.66 -8.95
C GLY A 437 -0.71 32.42 -8.95
N GLU A 438 0.24 32.34 -9.87
CA GLU A 438 1.29 31.33 -9.82
C GLU A 438 2.19 31.56 -8.61
N PHE A 439 2.55 30.50 -7.88
CA PHE A 439 3.40 30.58 -6.67
C PHE A 439 4.26 29.32 -6.49
N PHE A 440 5.21 29.39 -5.58
CA PHE A 440 5.95 28.23 -5.11
C PHE A 440 5.44 27.82 -3.74
N SER A 441 5.24 26.52 -3.52
CA SER A 441 4.88 25.95 -2.22
C SER A 441 5.98 25.03 -1.71
N ASP A 442 6.22 25.02 -0.42
CA ASP A 442 7.01 23.98 0.21
C ASP A 442 6.39 22.62 -0.11
N ARG A 443 7.23 21.66 -0.51
CA ARG A 443 6.82 20.28 -0.79
C ARG A 443 6.35 19.56 0.47
N PHE A 444 6.94 19.89 1.59
CA PHE A 444 6.71 19.33 2.91
C PHE A 444 6.39 20.42 3.91
N GLU A 445 5.96 20.05 5.10
CA GLU A 445 5.92 20.92 6.28
C GLU A 445 7.35 21.37 6.64
N VAL A 446 7.50 22.52 7.28
CA VAL A 446 8.80 22.99 7.77
C VAL A 446 9.31 22.05 8.87
N THR A 447 10.54 21.54 8.71
CA THR A 447 11.13 20.56 9.62
C THR A 447 11.74 21.21 10.87
N ASN A 448 11.91 20.39 11.92
CA ASN A 448 12.67 20.81 13.12
C ASN A 448 14.08 21.29 12.77
N LYS A 449 14.76 20.63 11.84
CA LYS A 449 16.09 21.02 11.36
C LYS A 449 16.11 22.40 10.69
N GLU A 450 15.12 22.68 9.85
CA GLU A 450 15.01 23.98 9.18
C GLU A 450 14.67 25.08 10.19
N TYR A 451 13.72 24.79 11.08
CA TYR A 451 13.35 25.75 12.13
C TYR A 451 14.50 26.05 13.12
N LYS A 452 15.32 25.03 13.41
CA LYS A 452 16.52 25.20 14.25
C LYS A 452 17.50 26.23 13.69
N ARG A 453 17.63 26.33 12.37
CA ARG A 453 18.45 27.38 11.73
C ARG A 453 17.94 28.79 12.08
N PHE A 454 16.61 28.98 12.12
CA PHE A 454 16.01 30.25 12.55
C PHE A 454 16.33 30.57 14.01
N VAL A 455 16.16 29.59 14.90
CA VAL A 455 16.48 29.74 16.32
C VAL A 455 17.95 30.09 16.52
N ASP A 456 18.87 29.32 15.91
CA ASP A 456 20.32 29.49 16.05
C ASP A 456 20.83 30.79 15.42
N SER A 457 20.16 31.31 14.41
CA SER A 457 20.44 32.60 13.79
C SER A 457 19.92 33.79 14.62
N GLY A 458 19.40 33.55 15.82
CA GLY A 458 18.84 34.57 16.69
C GLY A 458 17.49 35.10 16.24
N GLY A 459 16.67 34.27 15.57
CA GLY A 459 15.37 34.69 15.03
C GLY A 459 14.42 35.24 16.05
N TYR A 460 14.44 34.73 17.28
CA TYR A 460 13.66 35.27 18.40
C TYR A 460 14.24 36.60 18.99
N ASN A 461 15.47 36.93 18.66
CA ASN A 461 16.11 38.15 19.13
C ASN A 461 16.11 39.27 18.08
N ASN A 462 15.68 38.96 16.85
CA ASN A 462 15.62 39.94 15.76
C ASN A 462 14.18 40.36 15.48
N LYS A 463 13.79 41.54 16.02
CA LYS A 463 12.45 42.11 15.88
C LYS A 463 12.01 42.30 14.40
N ALA A 464 12.96 42.42 13.48
CA ALA A 464 12.65 42.62 12.05
C ALA A 464 11.88 41.47 11.41
N PHE A 465 11.87 40.27 11.98
CA PHE A 465 11.08 39.15 11.50
C PHE A 465 9.65 39.12 12.05
N TRP A 466 9.37 39.85 13.12
CA TRP A 466 8.10 39.88 13.86
C TRP A 466 7.23 41.04 13.38
N ASN A 467 6.63 40.90 12.20
CA ASN A 467 5.97 42.00 11.49
C ASN A 467 4.53 42.27 11.94
N TYR A 468 3.99 41.51 12.88
CA TYR A 468 2.59 41.55 13.29
C TYR A 468 2.48 41.87 14.78
N PRO A 469 1.50 42.71 15.20
CA PRO A 469 1.22 42.95 16.61
C PRO A 469 0.76 41.65 17.27
N VAL A 470 1.27 41.35 18.46
CA VAL A 470 0.93 40.11 19.19
C VAL A 470 -0.20 40.42 20.16
N TYR A 471 -1.26 39.59 20.08
CA TYR A 471 -2.42 39.72 20.97
C TYR A 471 -2.48 38.54 21.95
N LEU A 472 -2.67 38.86 23.24
CA LEU A 472 -2.95 37.90 24.31
C LEU A 472 -4.30 38.28 24.95
N GLU A 473 -5.25 37.36 24.96
CA GLU A 473 -6.60 37.59 25.50
C GLU A 473 -7.27 38.88 24.96
N GLY A 474 -7.09 39.14 23.65
CA GLY A 474 -7.64 40.30 22.95
C GLY A 474 -6.91 41.65 23.24
N LYS A 475 -5.81 41.66 24.00
CA LYS A 475 -4.99 42.83 24.26
C LYS A 475 -3.65 42.70 23.51
N GLU A 476 -3.25 43.78 22.86
CA GLU A 476 -1.92 43.87 22.27
C GLU A 476 -0.85 43.89 23.38
N ILE A 477 0.17 43.04 23.22
CA ILE A 477 1.32 42.98 24.11
C ILE A 477 2.60 43.41 23.37
N SER A 478 3.60 43.91 24.10
CA SER A 478 4.86 44.28 23.47
C SER A 478 5.62 43.06 22.94
N TRP A 479 6.53 43.29 21.98
CA TRP A 479 7.38 42.24 21.45
C TRP A 479 8.19 41.53 22.55
N GLU A 480 8.73 42.32 23.53
CA GLU A 480 9.50 41.81 24.65
C GLU A 480 8.64 40.92 25.59
N GLN A 481 7.37 41.25 25.74
CA GLN A 481 6.41 40.41 26.48
C GLN A 481 6.12 39.12 25.71
N ALA A 482 5.91 39.21 24.39
CA ALA A 482 5.66 38.05 23.55
C ALA A 482 6.85 37.08 23.56
N MET A 483 8.09 37.56 23.48
CA MET A 483 9.29 36.72 23.52
C MET A 483 9.46 35.94 24.84
N LYS A 484 8.85 36.38 25.93
CA LYS A 484 8.83 35.62 27.20
C LYS A 484 7.82 34.47 27.18
N LEU A 485 6.84 34.49 26.27
CA LEU A 485 5.85 33.43 26.10
C LEU A 485 6.33 32.37 25.10
N PHE A 486 7.15 32.75 24.12
CA PHE A 486 7.63 31.85 23.04
C PHE A 486 8.89 31.12 23.48
N VAL A 487 8.72 30.27 24.49
CA VAL A 487 9.79 29.46 25.09
C VAL A 487 9.45 27.97 25.07
N ASP A 488 10.49 27.15 25.09
CA ASP A 488 10.39 25.71 25.19
C ASP A 488 10.09 25.27 26.65
N ARG A 489 10.04 23.95 26.87
CA ARG A 489 9.77 23.35 28.20
C ARG A 489 10.78 23.79 29.29
N THR A 490 11.95 24.23 28.89
CA THR A 490 13.03 24.68 29.81
C THR A 490 13.15 26.17 29.93
N GLY A 491 12.27 26.94 29.29
CA GLY A 491 12.28 28.41 29.33
C GLY A 491 13.26 29.08 28.36
N LYS A 492 13.84 28.31 27.39
CA LYS A 492 14.61 28.88 26.28
C LYS A 492 13.71 29.22 25.12
N GLN A 493 14.03 30.25 24.36
CA GLN A 493 13.30 30.61 23.14
C GLN A 493 13.31 29.46 22.15
N GLY A 494 12.14 29.09 21.64
CA GLY A 494 11.94 27.97 20.72
C GLY A 494 10.57 27.31 20.85
N PRO A 495 10.27 26.33 20.01
CA PRO A 495 9.01 25.57 19.98
C PRO A 495 8.66 24.94 21.34
N ALA A 496 7.38 24.92 21.69
CA ALA A 496 6.91 24.47 23.01
C ALA A 496 7.28 23.01 23.33
N GLY A 497 7.43 22.17 22.30
CA GLY A 497 7.81 20.76 22.46
C GLY A 497 9.29 20.49 22.65
N TRP A 498 10.17 21.53 22.44
CA TRP A 498 11.62 21.36 22.55
C TRP A 498 12.10 21.43 24.01
N GLU A 499 13.36 21.04 24.22
CA GLU A 499 14.04 21.11 25.50
C GLU A 499 15.45 21.67 25.33
N VAL A 500 15.84 22.62 26.17
CA VAL A 500 17.15 23.29 26.13
C VAL A 500 17.47 23.91 24.76
N GLY A 501 16.43 24.39 24.04
CA GLY A 501 16.55 24.97 22.71
C GLY A 501 16.81 23.91 21.62
N ARG A 502 16.46 22.65 21.85
CA ARG A 502 16.68 21.52 20.92
C ARG A 502 15.45 20.62 20.79
N TYR A 503 15.27 20.04 19.62
CA TYR A 503 14.35 18.94 19.37
C TYR A 503 15.02 17.61 19.72
N PRO A 504 14.27 16.49 19.90
CA PRO A 504 14.84 15.15 20.08
C PRO A 504 15.72 14.76 18.88
N ASP A 505 16.90 14.18 19.12
CA ASP A 505 17.92 13.90 18.08
C ASP A 505 17.39 13.09 16.88
N VAL A 506 16.37 12.24 17.09
CA VAL A 506 15.76 11.43 16.03
C VAL A 506 14.69 12.16 15.22
N GLU A 507 14.31 13.38 15.61
CA GLU A 507 13.20 14.14 15.03
C GLU A 507 13.66 15.30 14.13
N GLU A 508 14.90 15.28 13.62
CA GLU A 508 15.40 16.37 12.77
C GLU A 508 14.54 16.61 11.52
N ASN A 509 14.02 15.53 10.92
CA ASN A 509 13.20 15.56 9.72
C ASN A 509 11.69 15.48 10.02
N HIS A 510 11.26 15.49 11.28
CA HIS A 510 9.87 15.68 11.65
C HIS A 510 9.47 17.14 11.47
N PRO A 511 8.17 17.43 11.22
CA PRO A 511 7.71 18.81 11.16
C PRO A 511 7.97 19.51 12.50
N VAL A 512 8.36 20.77 12.46
CA VAL A 512 8.35 21.59 13.67
C VAL A 512 6.92 21.74 14.15
N SER A 513 6.72 21.55 15.44
CA SER A 513 5.40 21.64 16.07
C SER A 513 5.47 22.34 17.41
N GLY A 514 4.31 22.71 17.95
CA GLY A 514 4.28 23.49 19.19
C GLY A 514 4.71 24.94 18.98
N ILE A 515 4.32 25.54 17.87
CA ILE A 515 4.59 26.95 17.51
C ILE A 515 3.29 27.70 17.25
N SER A 516 3.29 28.98 17.58
CA SER A 516 2.20 29.90 17.30
C SER A 516 2.21 30.40 15.84
N TRP A 517 1.11 31.00 15.42
CA TRP A 517 1.02 31.68 14.13
C TRP A 517 2.10 32.80 14.00
N TYR A 518 2.40 33.51 15.09
CA TYR A 518 3.43 34.53 15.10
C TYR A 518 4.83 33.97 14.88
N GLU A 519 5.15 32.85 15.51
CA GLU A 519 6.42 32.16 15.35
C GLU A 519 6.57 31.59 13.91
N ALA A 520 5.50 31.03 13.36
CA ALA A 520 5.46 30.54 11.97
C ALA A 520 5.66 31.71 10.99
N SER A 521 4.99 32.86 11.21
CA SER A 521 5.14 34.07 10.39
C SER A 521 6.54 34.66 10.47
N ALA A 522 7.16 34.66 11.66
CA ALA A 522 8.52 35.16 11.86
C ALA A 522 9.56 34.27 11.15
N TYR A 523 9.39 32.94 11.21
CA TYR A 523 10.21 32.02 10.42
C TYR A 523 10.04 32.26 8.91
N ALA A 524 8.80 32.39 8.44
CA ALA A 524 8.54 32.64 7.03
C ALA A 524 9.24 33.94 6.55
N ALA A 525 9.19 35.00 7.33
CA ALA A 525 9.92 36.25 7.03
C ALA A 525 11.45 36.03 7.01
N PHE A 526 12.01 35.27 7.97
CA PHE A 526 13.43 34.90 7.98
C PHE A 526 13.84 34.12 6.71
N ALA A 527 13.00 33.21 6.27
CA ALA A 527 13.25 32.39 5.07
C ALA A 527 12.99 33.14 3.73
N GLY A 528 12.53 34.40 3.78
CA GLY A 528 12.10 35.15 2.59
C GLY A 528 10.88 34.55 1.92
N ARG A 529 10.00 33.97 2.71
CA ARG A 529 8.74 33.27 2.33
C ARG A 529 7.56 33.87 3.10
N MET A 530 6.38 33.29 2.99
CA MET A 530 5.20 33.66 3.76
C MET A 530 4.33 32.42 4.04
N LEU A 531 3.40 32.56 5.00
CA LEU A 531 2.37 31.53 5.22
C LEU A 531 1.40 31.49 4.02
N PRO A 532 0.88 30.32 3.64
CA PRO A 532 -0.17 30.23 2.63
C PRO A 532 -1.45 30.92 3.11
N THR A 533 -2.15 31.64 2.25
CA THR A 533 -3.54 32.00 2.55
C THR A 533 -4.40 30.73 2.49
N ILE A 534 -5.61 30.76 3.07
CA ILE A 534 -6.57 29.67 2.96
C ILE A 534 -6.84 29.29 1.49
N TYR A 535 -6.71 30.24 0.57
CA TYR A 535 -6.88 30.02 -0.86
C TYR A 535 -5.70 29.25 -1.46
N HIS A 536 -4.46 29.66 -1.15
CA HIS A 536 -3.26 28.93 -1.58
C HIS A 536 -3.26 27.50 -1.01
N TRP A 537 -3.61 27.38 0.28
CA TRP A 537 -3.69 26.08 0.92
C TRP A 537 -4.79 25.19 0.29
N SER A 538 -5.98 25.73 0.06
CA SER A 538 -7.09 25.00 -0.60
C SER A 538 -6.72 24.48 -1.97
N VAL A 539 -5.96 25.27 -2.74
CA VAL A 539 -5.47 24.89 -4.07
C VAL A 539 -4.54 23.69 -4.00
N ILE A 540 -3.57 23.69 -3.08
CA ILE A 540 -2.58 22.64 -3.00
C ILE A 540 -3.08 21.39 -2.28
N ALA A 541 -4.05 21.51 -1.36
CA ALA A 541 -4.56 20.42 -0.55
C ALA A 541 -5.59 19.56 -1.28
N GLU A 542 -6.34 20.15 -2.22
CA GLU A 542 -7.34 19.43 -3.02
C GLU A 542 -8.27 18.56 -2.17
N THR A 543 -8.86 19.16 -1.13
CA THR A 543 -9.67 18.45 -0.13
C THR A 543 -10.83 17.63 -0.71
N PHE A 544 -11.26 17.90 -1.95
CA PHE A 544 -12.23 17.07 -2.68
C PHE A 544 -11.70 15.67 -3.03
N ARG A 545 -10.38 15.43 -2.93
CA ARG A 545 -9.70 14.15 -3.13
C ARG A 545 -9.38 13.43 -1.81
N SER A 546 -9.99 13.82 -0.72
CA SER A 546 -9.75 13.27 0.62
C SER A 546 -9.81 11.74 0.67
N MET A 547 -10.70 11.12 -0.10
CA MET A 547 -10.82 9.64 -0.17
C MET A 547 -9.52 8.94 -0.64
N ASN A 548 -8.73 9.60 -1.48
CA ASN A 548 -7.47 9.04 -1.98
C ASN A 548 -6.29 9.44 -1.08
N ILE A 549 -6.28 10.66 -0.57
CA ILE A 549 -5.14 11.24 0.16
C ILE A 549 -5.08 10.73 1.60
N ILE A 550 -6.19 10.82 2.35
CA ILE A 550 -6.26 10.52 3.79
C ILE A 550 -5.75 9.11 4.16
N PRO A 551 -6.11 8.02 3.43
CA PRO A 551 -5.65 6.68 3.79
C PRO A 551 -4.12 6.51 3.81
N LEU A 552 -3.40 7.41 3.13
CA LEU A 552 -1.95 7.40 2.99
C LEU A 552 -1.26 8.48 3.84
N CYS A 553 -1.95 9.02 4.86
CA CYS A 553 -1.47 10.12 5.68
C CYS A 553 -1.46 9.79 7.18
N ASN A 554 -0.76 10.60 7.98
CA ASN A 554 -0.63 10.40 9.43
C ASN A 554 -1.80 11.04 10.20
N PHE A 555 -2.90 10.28 10.33
CA PHE A 555 -4.02 10.59 11.23
C PHE A 555 -4.16 9.53 12.32
N ASN A 556 -4.73 9.91 13.46
CA ASN A 556 -4.91 9.01 14.62
C ASN A 556 -3.59 8.34 15.08
N GLY A 557 -2.46 8.97 14.80
CA GLY A 557 -1.14 8.52 15.20
C GLY A 557 -0.84 8.82 16.68
N LYS A 558 0.35 8.45 17.11
CA LYS A 558 0.84 8.74 18.47
C LYS A 558 1.72 9.98 18.52
N SER A 559 2.28 10.37 17.40
CA SER A 559 3.17 11.51 17.23
C SER A 559 3.27 11.89 15.76
N THR A 560 3.98 12.97 15.47
CA THR A 560 4.42 13.30 14.12
C THR A 560 5.31 12.20 13.54
N VAL A 561 5.41 12.13 12.21
CA VAL A 561 6.35 11.30 11.46
C VAL A 561 7.28 12.18 10.62
N PRO A 562 8.43 11.68 10.16
CA PRO A 562 9.29 12.44 9.24
C PRO A 562 8.52 12.92 8.02
N VAL A 563 8.72 14.17 7.62
CA VAL A 563 8.02 14.75 6.45
C VAL A 563 8.29 13.93 5.19
N GLY A 564 7.26 13.73 4.38
CA GLY A 564 7.35 12.93 3.16
C GLY A 564 7.53 11.42 3.38
N SER A 565 7.43 10.93 4.61
CA SER A 565 7.49 9.49 4.89
C SER A 565 6.17 8.78 4.67
N MET A 566 5.08 9.55 4.62
CA MET A 566 3.75 9.08 4.24
C MET A 566 3.53 9.36 2.75
N ASP A 567 2.70 8.51 2.13
CA ASP A 567 2.58 8.52 0.67
C ASP A 567 1.42 9.36 0.14
N GLY A 568 0.65 10.02 1.00
CA GLY A 568 -0.42 10.94 0.61
C GLY A 568 0.13 12.16 -0.11
N MET A 569 -0.12 12.29 -1.42
CA MET A 569 0.43 13.33 -2.28
C MET A 569 -0.67 14.05 -3.06
N SER A 570 -0.64 15.38 -3.10
CA SER A 570 -1.53 16.18 -3.93
C SER A 570 -1.12 16.21 -5.41
N SER A 571 -1.95 16.81 -6.26
CA SER A 571 -1.69 16.93 -7.72
C SER A 571 -0.41 17.68 -8.07
N TYR A 572 0.18 18.39 -7.14
CA TYR A 572 1.41 19.15 -7.37
C TYR A 572 2.66 18.49 -6.78
N GLY A 573 2.55 17.24 -6.32
CA GLY A 573 3.67 16.55 -5.69
C GLY A 573 4.01 17.08 -4.30
N ILE A 574 3.01 17.59 -3.57
CA ILE A 574 3.11 18.10 -2.22
C ILE A 574 2.58 17.05 -1.25
N TYR A 575 3.30 16.79 -0.17
CA TYR A 575 3.01 15.77 0.82
C TYR A 575 2.57 16.38 2.15
N ASP A 576 2.03 15.53 3.02
CA ASP A 576 1.68 15.84 4.41
C ASP A 576 0.66 16.99 4.58
N LEU A 577 -0.14 17.29 3.53
CA LEU A 577 -1.21 18.28 3.60
C LEU A 577 -2.40 17.78 4.45
N ALA A 578 -2.49 16.48 4.65
CA ALA A 578 -3.49 15.83 5.47
C ALA A 578 -2.82 15.12 6.64
N GLY A 579 -3.16 15.51 7.87
CA GLY A 579 -2.57 14.92 9.07
C GLY A 579 -1.17 15.47 9.39
N ASN A 580 -0.38 14.72 10.12
CA ASN A 580 0.93 15.04 10.65
C ASN A 580 0.91 16.27 11.56
N VAL A 581 1.00 17.51 11.06
CA VAL A 581 0.70 18.70 11.84
C VAL A 581 -0.37 19.57 11.17
N ARG A 582 -1.14 20.29 11.97
CA ARG A 582 -2.01 21.35 11.48
C ARG A 582 -1.17 22.48 10.94
N GLU A 583 -1.57 23.09 9.85
CA GLU A 583 -0.80 24.10 9.16
C GLU A 583 -1.40 25.50 9.30
N TRP A 584 -0.65 26.40 9.95
CA TRP A 584 -1.03 27.79 10.07
C TRP A 584 -1.17 28.46 8.69
N CYS A 585 -2.32 29.11 8.48
CA CYS A 585 -2.58 29.94 7.30
C CYS A 585 -2.48 31.42 7.64
N TYR A 586 -2.24 32.24 6.60
CA TYR A 586 -2.08 33.68 6.75
C TYR A 586 -3.34 34.39 7.26
N ASN A 587 -4.53 33.96 6.82
CA ASN A 587 -5.78 34.68 7.12
C ASN A 587 -6.21 34.52 8.56
N LEU A 588 -6.76 35.64 9.09
CA LEU A 588 -7.45 35.71 10.39
C LEU A 588 -8.92 35.31 10.20
N ASN A 589 -9.51 34.70 11.24
CA ASN A 589 -10.95 34.46 11.35
C ASN A 589 -11.63 35.69 11.94
N GLY A 590 -12.07 36.59 11.10
CA GLY A 590 -12.73 37.83 11.55
C GLY A 590 -11.82 38.73 12.39
N ILE A 591 -12.31 39.17 13.58
CA ILE A 591 -11.66 40.22 14.38
C ILE A 591 -11.06 39.69 15.70
N ASN A 592 -11.28 38.43 16.05
CA ASN A 592 -11.05 37.94 17.42
C ASN A 592 -9.66 37.41 17.73
N GLY A 593 -8.64 37.67 16.89
CA GLY A 593 -7.27 37.18 17.13
C GLY A 593 -7.09 35.67 16.94
N GLU A 594 -7.99 35.05 16.21
CA GLU A 594 -7.87 33.65 15.73
C GLU A 594 -7.31 33.63 14.32
N SER A 595 -6.45 32.68 14.04
CA SER A 595 -5.94 32.39 12.71
C SER A 595 -6.44 31.03 12.21
N TYR A 596 -6.61 30.90 10.89
CA TYR A 596 -6.90 29.61 10.31
C TYR A 596 -5.72 28.68 10.46
N ILE A 597 -6.03 27.42 10.79
CA ILE A 597 -5.09 26.32 10.87
C ILE A 597 -5.76 25.08 10.27
N LEU A 598 -5.21 24.57 9.20
CA LEU A 598 -5.86 23.60 8.31
C LEU A 598 -5.12 22.26 8.28
N GLY A 599 -5.69 21.26 7.61
CA GLY A 599 -5.04 19.97 7.36
C GLY A 599 -5.32 18.88 8.40
N GLY A 600 -5.57 19.27 9.64
CA GLY A 600 -5.59 18.37 10.79
C GLY A 600 -4.17 17.93 11.19
N GLY A 601 -4.00 17.42 12.39
CA GLY A 601 -2.73 16.91 12.90
C GLY A 601 -2.79 15.40 13.16
N TRP A 602 -1.66 14.84 13.56
CA TRP A 602 -1.49 13.40 13.82
C TRP A 602 -2.49 12.83 14.84
N ASN A 603 -3.02 13.66 15.75
CA ASN A 603 -3.99 13.28 16.78
C ASN A 603 -5.43 13.69 16.47
N ASP A 604 -5.68 14.25 15.30
CA ASP A 604 -7.02 14.68 14.90
C ASP A 604 -7.79 13.56 14.16
N PRO A 605 -9.12 13.60 14.18
CA PRO A 605 -9.92 12.75 13.33
C PRO A 605 -9.79 13.16 11.85
N THR A 606 -9.89 12.21 10.96
CA THR A 606 -9.65 12.38 9.51
C THR A 606 -10.50 13.49 8.85
N TYR A 607 -11.72 13.76 9.36
CA TYR A 607 -12.57 14.82 8.81
C TYR A 607 -11.96 16.23 8.98
N SER A 608 -10.99 16.40 9.89
CA SER A 608 -10.30 17.68 10.10
C SER A 608 -9.56 18.18 8.85
N PHE A 609 -9.23 17.30 7.92
CA PHE A 609 -8.67 17.68 6.63
C PHE A 609 -9.62 18.53 5.78
N ASN A 610 -10.92 18.28 5.90
CA ASN A 610 -11.96 18.97 5.13
C ASN A 610 -12.65 20.07 5.92
N ASP A 611 -12.23 20.39 7.14
CA ASP A 611 -12.88 21.36 8.03
C ASP A 611 -12.03 22.61 8.24
N ALA A 612 -12.67 23.77 8.33
CA ALA A 612 -12.03 25.03 8.59
C ALA A 612 -11.70 25.15 10.08
N GLY A 613 -10.55 24.68 10.48
CA GLY A 613 -10.02 24.87 11.84
C GLY A 613 -9.56 26.30 12.08
N THR A 614 -9.86 26.86 13.26
CA THR A 614 -9.29 28.13 13.75
C THR A 614 -8.79 27.94 15.18
N GLN A 615 -7.73 28.64 15.52
CA GLN A 615 -7.20 28.68 16.88
C GLN A 615 -6.71 30.10 17.22
N PRO A 616 -6.65 30.46 18.51
CA PRO A 616 -5.95 31.70 18.92
C PRO A 616 -4.57 31.75 18.29
N SER A 617 -4.22 32.88 17.67
CA SER A 617 -2.94 33.02 16.95
C SER A 617 -1.69 32.82 17.84
N ILE A 618 -1.89 32.85 19.16
CA ILE A 618 -0.85 32.60 20.18
C ILE A 618 -0.78 31.11 20.61
N ASP A 619 -1.72 30.24 20.16
CA ASP A 619 -1.76 28.83 20.54
C ASP A 619 -0.53 28.08 20.04
N ARG A 620 0.05 27.26 20.93
CA ARG A 620 1.27 26.49 20.70
C ARG A 620 1.08 25.02 21.02
N SER A 621 -0.09 24.49 20.64
CA SER A 621 -0.38 23.05 20.74
C SER A 621 0.61 22.21 19.94
N LEU A 622 0.98 21.03 20.48
CA LEU A 622 2.02 20.17 19.89
C LEU A 622 1.66 19.57 18.53
N SER A 623 0.45 19.78 18.05
CA SER A 623 0.01 19.42 16.71
C SER A 623 0.00 20.61 15.73
N ASN A 624 0.40 21.80 16.16
CA ASN A 624 0.42 23.00 15.31
C ASN A 624 1.78 23.22 14.70
N GLY A 625 1.85 23.18 13.39
CA GLY A 625 3.02 23.45 12.56
C GLY A 625 2.64 24.33 11.37
N PHE A 626 3.39 24.27 10.29
CA PHE A 626 3.14 25.08 9.09
C PHE A 626 4.00 24.63 7.90
N ARG A 627 3.61 25.10 6.72
CA ARG A 627 4.48 25.21 5.53
C ARG A 627 4.53 26.63 5.01
N CYS A 628 5.45 26.91 4.12
CA CYS A 628 5.57 28.24 3.50
C CYS A 628 5.24 28.19 2.02
N ILE A 629 4.87 29.37 1.50
CA ILE A 629 4.80 29.65 0.07
C ILE A 629 5.75 30.81 -0.28
N LYS A 630 6.06 30.94 -1.56
CA LYS A 630 6.77 32.08 -2.11
C LYS A 630 6.05 32.59 -3.37
N LEU A 631 5.63 33.83 -3.36
CA LEU A 631 4.97 34.45 -4.49
C LEU A 631 6.00 34.80 -5.57
N LEU A 632 5.56 34.81 -6.82
CA LEU A 632 6.38 35.32 -7.91
C LEU A 632 6.42 36.86 -7.89
N PRO A 633 7.49 37.46 -8.36
CA PRO A 633 7.56 38.91 -8.53
C PRO A 633 6.41 39.43 -9.41
N GLY A 634 5.69 40.42 -8.91
CA GLY A 634 4.57 41.03 -9.64
C GLY A 634 3.21 40.37 -9.41
N ASP A 635 3.10 39.41 -8.49
CA ASP A 635 1.79 38.90 -8.09
C ASP A 635 0.93 40.01 -7.46
N THR A 636 -0.24 40.22 -8.05
CA THR A 636 -1.25 41.19 -7.57
C THR A 636 -2.41 40.54 -6.85
N THR A 637 -2.49 39.21 -6.83
CA THR A 637 -3.64 38.48 -6.26
C THR A 637 -3.58 38.46 -4.74
N PHE A 638 -2.40 38.41 -4.15
CA PHE A 638 -2.20 38.24 -2.71
C PHE A 638 -2.95 39.25 -1.85
N THR A 639 -2.97 40.54 -2.24
CA THR A 639 -3.67 41.60 -1.49
C THR A 639 -5.15 41.26 -1.27
N SER A 640 -5.82 40.71 -2.28
CA SER A 640 -7.24 40.32 -2.21
C SER A 640 -7.47 39.02 -1.47
N LEU A 641 -6.46 38.16 -1.40
CA LEU A 641 -6.50 36.85 -0.77
C LEU A 641 -6.09 36.88 0.72
N SER A 642 -5.40 37.94 1.15
CA SER A 642 -4.85 38.09 2.52
C SER A 642 -5.82 38.73 3.53
N ILE A 643 -6.98 39.16 3.08
CA ILE A 643 -7.98 39.79 3.96
C ILE A 643 -8.52 38.80 5.00
N PRO A 644 -8.94 39.27 6.19
CA PRO A 644 -9.64 38.43 7.16
C PRO A 644 -10.87 37.77 6.54
N VAL A 645 -11.09 36.50 6.85
CA VAL A 645 -12.19 35.70 6.36
C VAL A 645 -12.99 35.21 7.55
N LYS A 646 -14.30 35.39 7.55
CA LYS A 646 -15.16 34.86 8.62
C LYS A 646 -15.61 33.45 8.23
N ARG A 647 -15.41 32.49 9.14
CA ARG A 647 -15.96 31.14 8.95
C ARG A 647 -17.48 31.23 8.78
N ASP A 648 -17.98 30.58 7.74
CA ASP A 648 -19.42 30.48 7.50
C ASP A 648 -20.00 29.47 8.49
N PHE A 649 -20.67 29.98 9.49
CA PHE A 649 -21.31 29.20 10.54
C PHE A 649 -22.79 29.58 10.60
N ARG A 650 -23.62 28.59 10.33
CA ARG A 650 -25.07 28.74 10.42
C ARG A 650 -25.50 28.58 11.88
N ASP A 651 -25.92 29.68 12.53
CA ASP A 651 -26.51 29.62 13.88
C ASP A 651 -28.01 29.36 13.80
N TYR A 652 -28.37 28.10 13.97
CA TYR A 652 -29.79 27.67 13.91
C TYR A 652 -30.65 28.32 15.00
N ARG A 653 -30.10 28.90 16.06
CA ARG A 653 -30.83 29.61 17.11
C ARG A 653 -31.36 30.97 16.64
N GLU A 654 -30.70 31.57 15.66
CA GLU A 654 -31.07 32.85 15.06
C GLU A 654 -32.02 32.67 13.85
N GLU A 655 -32.18 31.45 13.38
CA GLU A 655 -33.02 31.19 12.23
C GLU A 655 -34.50 31.17 12.61
N LYS A 656 -35.30 31.82 11.77
CA LYS A 656 -36.76 31.76 11.90
C LYS A 656 -37.23 30.40 11.36
N PRO A 657 -37.90 29.58 12.20
CA PRO A 657 -38.48 28.33 11.73
C PRO A 657 -39.44 28.57 10.57
N VAL A 658 -39.50 27.63 9.64
CA VAL A 658 -40.54 27.63 8.62
C VAL A 658 -41.94 27.44 9.27
N ASP A 659 -42.98 27.90 8.62
CA ASP A 659 -44.33 27.67 9.10
C ASP A 659 -44.70 26.17 9.12
N ASP A 660 -45.67 25.80 9.94
CA ASP A 660 -46.09 24.40 10.14
C ASP A 660 -46.53 23.71 8.84
N LYS A 661 -47.12 24.42 7.89
CA LYS A 661 -47.53 23.87 6.61
C LYS A 661 -46.30 23.48 5.77
N THR A 662 -45.31 24.36 5.69
CA THR A 662 -44.04 24.10 4.99
C THR A 662 -43.28 23.00 5.70
N PHE A 663 -43.20 23.04 7.04
CA PHE A 663 -42.54 21.99 7.83
C PHE A 663 -43.14 20.61 7.58
N ASN A 664 -44.47 20.50 7.58
CA ASN A 664 -45.15 19.22 7.32
C ASN A 664 -44.98 18.72 5.89
N ILE A 665 -44.78 19.61 4.90
CA ILE A 665 -44.42 19.19 3.53
C ILE A 665 -43.00 18.63 3.50
N LEU A 666 -42.03 19.31 4.12
CA LEU A 666 -40.67 18.86 4.21
C LEU A 666 -40.54 17.56 5.00
N LEU A 667 -41.27 17.43 6.09
CA LEU A 667 -41.33 16.24 6.94
C LEU A 667 -41.75 14.99 6.15
N ARG A 668 -42.62 15.13 5.16
CA ARG A 668 -43.04 14.02 4.29
C ARG A 668 -41.90 13.43 3.45
N GLN A 669 -40.84 14.16 3.22
CA GLN A 669 -39.66 13.66 2.54
C GLN A 669 -38.89 12.62 3.40
N TYR A 670 -39.11 12.65 4.70
CA TYR A 670 -38.53 11.74 5.69
C TYR A 670 -39.56 10.71 6.19
N ASP A 671 -40.78 10.70 5.61
CA ASP A 671 -41.77 9.68 5.90
C ASP A 671 -41.26 8.31 5.41
N TYR A 672 -41.47 7.32 6.23
CA TYR A 672 -41.15 5.94 5.91
C TYR A 672 -42.40 5.09 5.89
N ASP A 673 -42.34 3.98 5.20
CA ASP A 673 -43.43 3.00 5.17
C ASP A 673 -43.71 2.48 6.59
N LYS A 674 -44.93 2.65 7.06
CA LYS A 674 -45.42 2.21 8.37
C LYS A 674 -46.03 0.82 8.34
N SER A 675 -45.84 0.07 7.25
CA SER A 675 -46.27 -1.34 7.17
C SER A 675 -45.61 -2.16 8.30
N PRO A 676 -46.27 -3.21 8.74
CA PRO A 676 -45.70 -4.10 9.77
C PRO A 676 -44.38 -4.65 9.35
N LEU A 677 -43.34 -4.48 10.17
CA LEU A 677 -41.98 -5.01 9.92
C LEU A 677 -41.95 -6.53 9.92
N ASN A 678 -42.97 -7.19 10.49
CA ASN A 678 -43.02 -8.65 10.65
C ASN A 678 -41.68 -9.22 11.14
N ALA A 679 -41.19 -8.60 12.21
CA ALA A 679 -39.90 -8.93 12.79
C ALA A 679 -39.90 -10.38 13.29
N GLN A 680 -38.87 -11.14 12.94
CA GLN A 680 -38.63 -12.50 13.38
C GLN A 680 -37.20 -12.61 13.90
N VAL A 681 -37.06 -13.02 15.16
CA VAL A 681 -35.73 -13.31 15.73
C VAL A 681 -35.26 -14.62 15.14
N PHE A 682 -34.14 -14.57 14.42
CA PHE A 682 -33.53 -15.72 13.75
C PHE A 682 -32.53 -16.44 14.67
N SER A 683 -31.69 -15.68 15.37
CA SER A 683 -30.76 -16.19 16.37
C SER A 683 -30.55 -15.18 17.48
N MET A 684 -30.15 -15.68 18.63
CA MET A 684 -29.82 -14.88 19.82
C MET A 684 -28.54 -15.41 20.42
N GLU A 685 -27.59 -14.51 20.70
CA GLU A 685 -26.35 -14.77 21.40
C GLU A 685 -26.29 -13.86 22.62
N GLU A 686 -25.99 -14.42 23.78
CA GLU A 686 -25.93 -13.68 25.04
C GLU A 686 -24.73 -14.11 25.87
N ASN A 687 -24.07 -13.16 26.49
CA ASN A 687 -23.05 -13.37 27.50
C ASN A 687 -23.26 -12.41 28.68
N ASN A 688 -22.37 -12.39 29.65
CA ASN A 688 -22.51 -11.58 30.88
C ASN A 688 -22.42 -10.05 30.62
N ILE A 689 -22.11 -9.60 29.40
CA ILE A 689 -21.82 -8.21 29.07
C ILE A 689 -22.80 -7.68 28.03
N TRP A 690 -23.20 -8.51 27.05
CA TRP A 690 -24.05 -8.10 25.93
C TRP A 690 -24.98 -9.23 25.48
N LYS A 691 -26.04 -8.83 24.78
CA LYS A 691 -26.98 -9.69 24.09
C LYS A 691 -27.11 -9.21 22.67
N VAL A 692 -26.97 -10.11 21.69
CA VAL A 692 -27.17 -9.79 20.25
C VAL A 692 -28.33 -10.63 19.74
N GLU A 693 -29.29 -9.97 19.14
CA GLU A 693 -30.40 -10.62 18.42
C GLU A 693 -30.25 -10.35 16.92
N LYS A 694 -30.18 -11.40 16.13
CA LYS A 694 -30.34 -11.29 14.68
C LYS A 694 -31.82 -11.34 14.36
N VAL A 695 -32.37 -10.22 13.91
CA VAL A 695 -33.80 -10.05 13.61
C VAL A 695 -33.98 -9.83 12.11
N THR A 696 -34.78 -10.64 11.45
CA THR A 696 -35.14 -10.43 10.06
C THR A 696 -36.44 -9.63 10.00
N ILE A 697 -36.46 -8.54 9.23
CA ILE A 697 -37.63 -7.63 9.07
C ILE A 697 -37.96 -7.47 7.58
N ASN A 698 -39.24 -7.08 7.31
CA ASN A 698 -39.65 -6.71 5.96
C ASN A 698 -39.04 -5.37 5.57
N ALA A 699 -38.53 -5.29 4.33
CA ALA A 699 -38.26 -4.01 3.69
C ALA A 699 -39.57 -3.33 3.27
N GLY A 700 -39.58 -2.00 3.21
CA GLY A 700 -40.70 -1.21 2.73
C GLY A 700 -40.96 -1.30 1.22
N TYR A 701 -40.19 -2.14 0.48
CA TYR A 701 -40.25 -2.26 -0.98
C TYR A 701 -39.98 -3.70 -1.42
N ASN A 702 -40.39 -4.05 -2.60
CA ASN A 702 -40.12 -5.31 -3.34
C ASN A 702 -40.42 -6.63 -2.59
N ARG A 703 -41.14 -6.60 -1.48
CA ARG A 703 -41.38 -7.78 -0.60
C ARG A 703 -40.09 -8.43 -0.12
N GLU A 704 -39.02 -7.69 -0.07
CA GLU A 704 -37.71 -8.17 0.43
C GLU A 704 -37.69 -8.21 1.94
N ARG A 705 -36.78 -9.02 2.49
CA ARG A 705 -36.47 -9.06 3.92
C ARG A 705 -35.00 -8.83 4.10
N PHE A 706 -34.63 -8.16 5.18
CA PHE A 706 -33.23 -7.95 5.53
C PHE A 706 -32.96 -8.19 7.01
N ASP A 707 -31.72 -8.50 7.32
CA ASP A 707 -31.30 -8.82 8.66
C ASP A 707 -30.82 -7.56 9.41
N VAL A 708 -31.29 -7.43 10.65
CA VAL A 708 -30.88 -6.37 11.58
C VAL A 708 -30.28 -7.04 12.82
N TYR A 709 -29.15 -6.57 13.27
CA TYR A 709 -28.53 -7.01 14.49
C TYR A 709 -28.79 -5.98 15.59
N LEU A 710 -29.47 -6.42 16.64
CA LEU A 710 -29.79 -5.62 17.82
C LEU A 710 -28.85 -6.02 18.97
N PHE A 711 -28.13 -5.04 19.49
CA PHE A 711 -27.19 -5.23 20.60
C PHE A 711 -27.76 -4.73 21.91
#